data_a07fd9605beb15706429a9c2c610268d
#
_entry.id   a07fd9605beb15706429a9c2c610268d
#
_cell.length_a   1.000
_cell.length_b   1.000
_cell.length_c   1.000
_cell.angle_alpha   90.00
_cell.angle_beta   90.00
_cell.angle_gamma   90.00
#
_symmetry.space_group_name_H-M   'P 1'
#
loop_
_entity.id
_entity.type
_entity.pdbx_description
1 polymer ?
#
loop_
_entity_poly.entity_id
_entity_poly.type
_entity_poly.pdbx_seq_one_letter_code
_entity_poly.pdbx_strand_id
1 'polypeptide(L)'
;MRRSRLTRQLMATTLPLALIVGSGVGVATADPMLGRNMSTYGLPGGIDTPTAETMPDGSLGATLSLSDYARRGNVFFQALPGLTTVLRYGRVDGINDYRQEGFISDRSLDLRYQIVDEDGWRPAVAVGLQDFLGTGVYSGEYIVATRNVTPTVRASVGLGWGTLAGKPRIIDVGDEGGTPNVEDWFTGGAKPFASVSWQVNDRLNLVAEYSNDIYRARYSDGNEYQQGDEPGSNINLAANYRFGRNYEAGLYTIGGETIGAQFTIALNPRDATYPSGLESAPAPVRPRPAPAQDPEGWSGGWSQDPTAQPAIQKALGDGMADEGMLLESMALAPTRAEVRLRNQRYINQAEAVGRTARLMTRALPPSVETFVITSTSDGMPTSSVTLRRSDVERLENTEAGQIAAASTLSDAAPGVPGLVASQGLYPRFRWSVKPYLDLGIFSAEDGLTHEVGAEARASYELMPGLIATGALRQRAFGDIGQRGPGIPGQRGEYYSPDEYESNPALETTPQGVPRVRSDTRMYTGNSSPVIPELTLAWYAKPSDAIYTRVTVGLLERAYGGVSAEALWKPANSPLGFGAEINRVRKRDFDQLFDFRDYEVTTGHVSAYYEFTQGFTAQLDVGQYLAGDVGATVTLAREFANGWQIGAYATKTDLSAEEFGEGSFDKGVTLSIPLGWATGQASRDRVSTNIRSLSRDGGSRVNVNGRLYDRVRESHTVDLYEGWGRFWR
;
A
#
# COMPACT_ATOMS: atom_id res chain seq x y z
N MET A 1 15.34 -20.04 -34.09
CA MET A 1 15.46 -18.68 -33.49
C MET A 1 14.42 -18.33 -32.43
N ARG A 2 13.51 -19.22 -32.02
CA ARG A 2 12.50 -18.97 -30.96
C ARG A 2 13.00 -19.19 -29.52
N ARG A 3 14.13 -19.87 -29.28
CA ARG A 3 14.64 -20.19 -27.91
C ARG A 3 15.30 -19.02 -27.15
N SER A 4 15.72 -17.94 -27.80
CA SER A 4 16.45 -16.84 -27.14
C SER A 4 15.57 -15.75 -26.51
N ARG A 5 14.28 -15.71 -26.81
CA ARG A 5 13.36 -14.72 -26.24
C ARG A 5 12.78 -15.13 -24.88
N LEU A 6 12.59 -16.45 -24.66
CA LEU A 6 12.05 -16.97 -23.39
C LEU A 6 12.99 -16.69 -22.20
N THR A 7 14.30 -16.82 -22.41
CA THR A 7 15.30 -16.64 -21.34
C THR A 7 15.46 -15.17 -20.92
N ARG A 8 15.25 -14.24 -21.83
CA ARG A 8 15.30 -12.79 -21.49
C ARG A 8 14.06 -12.31 -20.76
N GLN A 9 12.89 -12.86 -21.02
CA GLN A 9 11.65 -12.46 -20.34
C GLN A 9 11.51 -13.07 -18.93
N LEU A 10 12.07 -14.26 -18.69
CA LEU A 10 12.07 -14.87 -17.34
C LEU A 10 12.96 -14.11 -16.33
N MET A 11 14.04 -13.47 -16.79
CA MET A 11 14.91 -12.69 -15.88
C MET A 11 14.36 -11.31 -15.55
N ALA A 12 13.52 -10.74 -16.39
CA ALA A 12 12.98 -9.39 -16.17
C ALA A 12 11.80 -9.34 -15.18
N THR A 13 11.06 -10.44 -15.02
CA THR A 13 9.84 -10.47 -14.19
C THR A 13 10.07 -10.82 -12.72
N THR A 14 11.23 -11.36 -12.35
CA THR A 14 11.50 -11.85 -10.99
C THR A 14 12.43 -10.95 -10.17
N LEU A 15 13.18 -10.05 -10.81
CA LEU A 15 14.19 -9.24 -10.12
C LEU A 15 13.67 -8.18 -9.12
N PRO A 16 12.57 -7.45 -9.36
CA PRO A 16 12.23 -6.34 -8.47
C PRO A 16 11.62 -6.76 -7.12
N LEU A 17 10.95 -7.93 -7.03
CA LEU A 17 10.45 -8.42 -5.74
C LEU A 17 11.53 -9.17 -4.93
N ALA A 18 12.52 -9.76 -5.59
CA ALA A 18 13.60 -10.49 -4.94
C ALA A 18 14.63 -9.56 -4.24
N LEU A 19 14.76 -8.31 -4.68
CA LEU A 19 15.67 -7.32 -4.08
C LEU A 19 15.20 -6.81 -2.70
N ILE A 20 13.93 -7.02 -2.34
CA ILE A 20 13.38 -6.59 -1.04
C ILE A 20 13.56 -7.66 0.05
N VAL A 21 13.81 -8.91 -0.33
CA VAL A 21 13.91 -10.03 0.62
C VAL A 21 15.36 -10.49 0.75
N GLY A 22 16.14 -9.74 1.55
CA GLY A 22 17.48 -10.16 1.96
C GLY A 22 17.41 -11.44 2.81
N SER A 23 18.41 -12.31 2.64
CA SER A 23 18.60 -13.59 3.33
C SER A 23 18.72 -13.39 4.86
N GLY A 24 17.59 -13.40 5.57
CA GLY A 24 17.53 -13.43 7.03
C GLY A 24 17.47 -14.86 7.56
N VAL A 25 18.38 -15.26 8.42
CA VAL A 25 18.29 -16.51 9.19
C VAL A 25 17.23 -16.29 10.28
N GLY A 26 16.09 -16.98 10.17
CA GLY A 26 14.86 -16.64 10.88
C GLY A 26 14.70 -17.27 12.26
N VAL A 27 13.99 -16.57 13.10
CA VAL A 27 13.26 -17.06 14.27
C VAL A 27 12.05 -17.85 13.77
N ALA A 28 11.69 -18.94 14.47
CA ALA A 28 10.58 -19.83 14.10
C ALA A 28 9.21 -19.13 14.23
N THR A 29 8.80 -18.48 13.18
CA THR A 29 7.42 -18.03 12.94
C THR A 29 6.73 -19.02 12.00
N ALA A 30 5.41 -19.16 12.07
CA ALA A 30 4.68 -20.11 11.23
C ALA A 30 4.91 -19.82 9.74
N ASP A 31 5.28 -20.85 8.97
CA ASP A 31 5.44 -20.74 7.52
C ASP A 31 4.07 -20.48 6.88
N PRO A 32 3.85 -19.31 6.20
CA PRO A 32 2.56 -18.99 5.62
C PRO A 32 2.12 -19.96 4.52
N MET A 33 3.09 -20.64 3.90
CA MET A 33 2.85 -21.60 2.82
C MET A 33 2.76 -23.04 3.29
N LEU A 34 3.04 -23.33 4.58
CA LEU A 34 3.13 -24.72 5.05
C LEU A 34 1.82 -25.46 4.83
N GLY A 35 1.89 -26.55 4.07
CA GLY A 35 0.75 -27.37 3.74
C GLY A 35 -0.25 -26.78 2.75
N ARG A 36 0.02 -25.62 2.12
CA ARG A 36 -0.84 -24.99 1.13
C ARG A 36 -0.16 -24.95 -0.24
N ASN A 37 -0.92 -25.14 -1.30
CA ASN A 37 -0.49 -24.87 -2.68
C ASN A 37 -1.16 -23.63 -3.20
N MET A 38 -0.50 -22.93 -4.09
CA MET A 38 -1.12 -21.85 -4.85
C MET A 38 -1.48 -22.36 -6.24
N SER A 39 -2.72 -22.11 -6.65
CA SER A 39 -3.17 -22.41 -8.02
C SER A 39 -2.58 -21.43 -9.01
N THR A 40 -2.69 -21.70 -10.31
CA THR A 40 -2.29 -20.78 -11.39
C THR A 40 -3.13 -19.49 -11.39
N TYR A 41 -4.23 -19.45 -10.64
CA TYR A 41 -5.08 -18.29 -10.40
C TYR A 41 -4.68 -17.46 -9.18
N GLY A 42 -3.60 -17.84 -8.47
CA GLY A 42 -3.10 -17.06 -7.33
C GLY A 42 -3.92 -17.22 -6.03
N LEU A 43 -4.78 -18.21 -5.95
CA LEU A 43 -5.52 -18.61 -4.75
C LEU A 43 -4.96 -19.93 -4.22
N PRO A 44 -5.07 -20.25 -2.91
CA PRO A 44 -4.88 -21.62 -2.46
C PRO A 44 -5.74 -22.58 -3.29
N GLY A 45 -5.12 -23.59 -3.87
CA GLY A 45 -5.81 -24.45 -4.83
C GLY A 45 -5.01 -25.68 -5.25
N GLY A 46 -5.59 -26.39 -6.20
CA GLY A 46 -4.92 -27.43 -6.97
C GLY A 46 -3.94 -26.83 -7.99
N ILE A 47 -4.19 -27.03 -9.26
CA ILE A 47 -3.47 -26.40 -10.38
C ILE A 47 -4.32 -25.24 -10.88
N ASP A 48 -5.49 -25.51 -11.45
CA ASP A 48 -6.45 -24.50 -11.90
C ASP A 48 -7.73 -24.45 -11.03
N THR A 49 -7.99 -25.47 -10.21
CA THR A 49 -9.17 -25.52 -9.36
C THR A 49 -8.90 -24.95 -7.97
N PRO A 50 -9.85 -24.17 -7.41
CA PRO A 50 -9.72 -23.59 -6.08
C PRO A 50 -9.92 -24.64 -4.97
N THR A 51 -9.40 -24.35 -3.77
CA THR A 51 -9.71 -25.06 -2.51
C THR A 51 -10.41 -24.11 -1.52
N ALA A 52 -10.95 -24.63 -0.43
CA ALA A 52 -11.55 -23.82 0.63
C ALA A 52 -10.52 -23.26 1.64
N GLU A 53 -9.23 -23.50 1.42
CA GLU A 53 -8.17 -23.05 2.33
C GLU A 53 -7.96 -21.54 2.27
N THR A 54 -7.55 -20.97 3.39
CA THR A 54 -7.12 -19.57 3.47
C THR A 54 -5.65 -19.47 3.82
N MET A 55 -5.02 -18.40 3.41
CA MET A 55 -3.71 -18.00 3.91
C MET A 55 -3.85 -17.41 5.32
N PRO A 56 -2.78 -17.38 6.13
CA PRO A 56 -2.79 -16.62 7.38
C PRO A 56 -3.22 -15.17 7.13
N ASP A 57 -3.98 -14.60 8.08
CA ASP A 57 -4.47 -13.22 7.99
C ASP A 57 -3.36 -12.21 7.69
N GLY A 58 -3.60 -11.36 6.70
CA GLY A 58 -2.64 -10.37 6.23
C GLY A 58 -1.61 -10.91 5.23
N SER A 59 -1.58 -12.20 4.91
CA SER A 59 -0.67 -12.73 3.90
C SER A 59 -0.90 -12.08 2.55
N LEU A 60 0.18 -11.75 1.88
CA LEU A 60 0.18 -11.22 0.51
C LEU A 60 1.29 -11.89 -0.29
N GLY A 61 1.15 -11.89 -1.59
CA GLY A 61 2.19 -12.43 -2.46
C GLY A 61 1.85 -12.32 -3.92
N ALA A 62 2.69 -12.94 -4.72
CA ALA A 62 2.52 -12.99 -6.16
C ALA A 62 2.78 -14.40 -6.68
N THR A 63 2.03 -14.79 -7.71
CA THR A 63 2.31 -15.99 -8.50
C THR A 63 2.53 -15.62 -9.95
N LEU A 64 3.49 -16.28 -10.60
CA LEU A 64 3.68 -16.24 -12.03
C LEU A 64 3.52 -17.67 -12.56
N SER A 65 2.57 -17.86 -13.45
CA SER A 65 2.29 -19.15 -14.07
C SER A 65 2.42 -19.06 -15.59
N LEU A 66 3.11 -20.01 -16.20
CA LEU A 66 3.42 -20.05 -17.63
C LEU A 66 3.10 -21.42 -18.18
N SER A 67 2.24 -21.48 -19.19
CA SER A 67 1.97 -22.67 -20.02
C SER A 67 1.65 -22.23 -21.45
N ASP A 68 1.47 -23.18 -22.34
CA ASP A 68 1.02 -22.87 -23.71
C ASP A 68 -0.43 -22.38 -23.73
N TYR A 69 -1.25 -22.77 -22.75
CA TYR A 69 -2.65 -22.34 -22.65
C TYR A 69 -2.85 -20.97 -22.02
N ALA A 70 -1.97 -20.56 -21.12
CA ALA A 70 -2.12 -19.27 -20.44
C ALA A 70 -0.82 -18.81 -19.77
N ARG A 71 -0.63 -17.49 -19.74
CA ARG A 71 0.39 -16.82 -18.94
C ARG A 71 -0.33 -15.90 -17.95
N ARG A 72 -0.13 -16.15 -16.66
CA ARG A 72 -0.83 -15.44 -15.61
C ARG A 72 0.15 -14.87 -14.59
N GLY A 73 0.02 -13.59 -14.28
CA GLY A 73 0.63 -12.95 -13.13
C GLY A 73 -0.44 -12.56 -12.14
N ASN A 74 -0.35 -13.01 -10.90
CA ASN A 74 -1.35 -12.73 -9.88
C ASN A 74 -0.70 -12.05 -8.68
N VAL A 75 -1.40 -11.11 -8.07
CA VAL A 75 -1.10 -10.55 -6.75
C VAL A 75 -2.25 -10.89 -5.83
N PHE A 76 -2.01 -11.68 -4.80
CA PHE A 76 -3.03 -12.10 -3.84
C PHE A 76 -2.85 -11.43 -2.49
N PHE A 77 -3.96 -11.24 -1.81
CA PHE A 77 -4.01 -10.68 -0.46
C PHE A 77 -5.10 -11.34 0.38
N GLN A 78 -4.71 -11.85 1.55
CA GLN A 78 -5.66 -12.30 2.58
C GLN A 78 -6.13 -11.08 3.37
N ALA A 79 -7.19 -10.44 2.89
CA ALA A 79 -7.67 -9.15 3.40
C ALA A 79 -8.23 -9.24 4.82
N LEU A 80 -8.96 -10.33 5.10
CA LEU A 80 -9.55 -10.67 6.41
C LEU A 80 -9.38 -12.17 6.65
N PRO A 81 -9.51 -12.64 7.88
CA PRO A 81 -9.72 -14.06 8.13
C PRO A 81 -10.88 -14.56 7.25
N GLY A 82 -10.62 -15.54 6.41
CA GLY A 82 -11.60 -16.07 5.45
C GLY A 82 -11.71 -15.33 4.11
N LEU A 83 -11.35 -14.04 3.98
CA LEU A 83 -11.49 -13.28 2.74
C LEU A 83 -10.15 -13.15 2.00
N THR A 84 -10.06 -13.76 0.84
CA THR A 84 -8.91 -13.62 -0.08
C THR A 84 -9.32 -12.85 -1.33
N THR A 85 -8.47 -11.92 -1.77
CA THR A 85 -8.62 -11.18 -3.01
C THR A 85 -7.42 -11.44 -3.91
N VAL A 86 -7.63 -11.52 -5.23
CA VAL A 86 -6.55 -11.67 -6.22
C VAL A 86 -6.74 -10.68 -7.33
N LEU A 87 -5.70 -9.93 -7.62
CA LEU A 87 -5.57 -9.14 -8.83
C LEU A 87 -4.77 -9.96 -9.83
N ARG A 88 -5.37 -10.31 -10.97
CA ARG A 88 -4.76 -11.12 -12.01
C ARG A 88 -4.53 -10.33 -13.28
N TYR A 89 -3.38 -10.58 -13.89
CA TYR A 89 -3.08 -10.20 -15.26
C TYR A 89 -2.84 -11.47 -16.07
N GLY A 90 -3.73 -11.73 -17.00
CA GLY A 90 -3.67 -12.86 -17.92
C GLY A 90 -3.28 -12.41 -19.32
N ARG A 91 -2.47 -13.22 -20.03
CA ARG A 91 -2.22 -13.07 -21.45
C ARG A 91 -2.69 -14.31 -22.17
N VAL A 92 -3.56 -14.09 -23.15
CA VAL A 92 -4.06 -15.11 -24.06
C VAL A 92 -3.39 -14.87 -25.41
N ASP A 93 -2.46 -15.76 -25.79
CA ASP A 93 -1.71 -15.65 -27.05
C ASP A 93 -2.53 -16.19 -28.23
N GLY A 94 -2.22 -15.72 -29.43
CA GLY A 94 -2.76 -16.24 -30.69
C GLY A 94 -4.05 -15.58 -31.16
N ILE A 95 -4.58 -14.61 -30.43
CA ILE A 95 -5.79 -13.88 -30.83
C ILE A 95 -5.39 -12.74 -31.76
N ASN A 96 -5.94 -12.73 -32.97
CA ASN A 96 -5.83 -11.60 -33.88
C ASN A 96 -7.02 -10.70 -33.67
N ASP A 97 -6.88 -9.71 -32.80
CA ASP A 97 -7.82 -8.61 -32.67
C ASP A 97 -7.42 -7.48 -33.62
N TYR A 98 -8.44 -6.71 -34.09
CA TYR A 98 -8.19 -5.51 -34.91
C TYR A 98 -7.36 -4.43 -34.19
N ARG A 99 -7.17 -4.55 -32.87
CA ARG A 99 -6.38 -3.65 -32.03
C ARG A 99 -4.97 -4.18 -31.74
N GLN A 100 -4.76 -5.50 -31.73
CA GLN A 100 -3.46 -6.13 -31.41
C GLN A 100 -3.26 -7.43 -32.18
N GLU A 101 -2.14 -7.55 -32.89
CA GLU A 101 -1.75 -8.82 -33.50
C GLU A 101 -1.14 -9.77 -32.47
N GLY A 102 -1.76 -10.90 -32.25
CA GLY A 102 -1.16 -12.07 -31.62
C GLY A 102 -1.47 -12.32 -30.15
N PHE A 103 -2.10 -11.41 -29.39
CA PHE A 103 -2.52 -11.68 -27.99
C PHE A 103 -3.52 -10.64 -27.44
N ILE A 104 -4.29 -11.08 -26.45
CA ILE A 104 -5.11 -10.20 -25.61
C ILE A 104 -4.59 -10.23 -24.17
N SER A 105 -4.57 -9.08 -23.53
CA SER A 105 -4.25 -8.95 -22.10
C SER A 105 -5.54 -8.79 -21.30
N ASP A 106 -5.78 -9.74 -20.40
CA ASP A 106 -6.91 -9.72 -19.47
C ASP A 106 -6.49 -9.24 -18.11
N ARG A 107 -7.33 -8.45 -17.45
CA ARG A 107 -7.16 -7.96 -16.09
C ARG A 107 -8.40 -8.25 -15.29
N SER A 108 -8.24 -9.01 -14.24
CA SER A 108 -9.35 -9.47 -13.44
C SER A 108 -9.12 -9.35 -11.95
N LEU A 109 -10.21 -9.23 -11.22
CA LEU A 109 -10.25 -9.31 -9.77
C LEU A 109 -11.04 -10.54 -9.37
N ASP A 110 -10.45 -11.38 -8.53
CA ASP A 110 -11.12 -12.54 -7.93
C ASP A 110 -11.40 -12.27 -6.46
N LEU A 111 -12.48 -12.84 -5.97
CA LEU A 111 -12.88 -12.79 -4.58
C LEU A 111 -13.21 -14.19 -4.10
N ARG A 112 -12.69 -14.60 -2.94
CA ARG A 112 -13.05 -15.86 -2.29
C ARG A 112 -13.31 -15.63 -0.82
N TYR A 113 -14.41 -16.19 -0.33
CA TYR A 113 -14.77 -16.15 1.08
C TYR A 113 -14.95 -17.56 1.64
N GLN A 114 -14.18 -17.89 2.68
CA GLN A 114 -14.36 -19.13 3.45
C GLN A 114 -15.51 -18.90 4.43
N ILE A 115 -16.59 -19.68 4.25
CA ILE A 115 -17.83 -19.57 5.03
C ILE A 115 -17.74 -20.44 6.29
N VAL A 116 -17.04 -21.58 6.19
CA VAL A 116 -16.94 -22.59 7.24
C VAL A 116 -15.49 -23.01 7.38
N ASP A 117 -14.99 -22.97 8.60
CA ASP A 117 -13.68 -23.53 8.96
C ASP A 117 -13.70 -25.04 9.06
N GLU A 118 -12.57 -25.69 8.76
CA GLU A 118 -12.38 -27.12 9.02
C GLU A 118 -12.37 -27.37 10.54
N ASP A 119 -13.23 -28.31 11.00
CA ASP A 119 -13.30 -28.70 12.40
C ASP A 119 -13.65 -30.17 12.53
N GLY A 120 -12.74 -30.97 13.04
CA GLY A 120 -12.90 -32.40 13.21
C GLY A 120 -13.22 -33.12 11.88
N TRP A 121 -14.45 -33.63 11.72
CA TRP A 121 -14.91 -34.30 10.50
C TRP A 121 -15.49 -33.30 9.45
N ARG A 122 -15.85 -32.09 9.89
CA ARG A 122 -16.47 -31.07 9.07
C ARG A 122 -15.40 -30.44 8.14
N PRO A 123 -15.60 -30.44 6.80
CA PRO A 123 -14.67 -29.79 5.89
C PRO A 123 -14.77 -28.26 6.00
N ALA A 124 -13.71 -27.55 5.63
CA ALA A 124 -13.79 -26.14 5.29
C ALA A 124 -14.66 -25.98 4.04
N VAL A 125 -15.45 -24.88 3.97
CA VAL A 125 -16.27 -24.54 2.79
C VAL A 125 -16.02 -23.11 2.40
N ALA A 126 -15.80 -22.88 1.11
CA ALA A 126 -15.62 -21.54 0.53
C ALA A 126 -16.48 -21.35 -0.71
N VAL A 127 -16.85 -20.09 -0.95
CA VAL A 127 -17.46 -19.61 -2.17
C VAL A 127 -16.52 -18.60 -2.82
N GLY A 128 -16.46 -18.59 -4.14
CA GLY A 128 -15.62 -17.63 -4.87
C GLY A 128 -16.19 -17.20 -6.20
N LEU A 129 -15.74 -16.03 -6.61
CA LEU A 129 -16.02 -15.37 -7.86
C LEU A 129 -14.69 -15.12 -8.56
N GLN A 130 -14.47 -15.75 -9.70
CA GLN A 130 -13.32 -15.51 -10.55
C GLN A 130 -13.69 -14.48 -11.60
N ASP A 131 -12.82 -13.49 -11.83
CA ASP A 131 -12.98 -12.45 -12.84
C ASP A 131 -14.31 -11.68 -12.71
N PHE A 132 -14.71 -11.38 -11.47
CA PHE A 132 -16.01 -10.71 -11.23
C PHE A 132 -15.98 -9.20 -11.52
N LEU A 133 -14.79 -8.60 -11.63
CA LEU A 133 -14.53 -7.20 -12.01
C LEU A 133 -13.43 -7.13 -13.08
N GLY A 134 -13.53 -7.92 -14.11
CA GLY A 134 -12.58 -7.99 -15.22
C GLY A 134 -13.28 -7.92 -16.57
N THR A 135 -12.65 -8.54 -17.57
CA THR A 135 -13.22 -8.65 -18.93
C THR A 135 -14.22 -9.80 -19.04
N GLY A 136 -14.36 -10.65 -18.01
CA GLY A 136 -15.17 -11.86 -18.03
C GLY A 136 -14.53 -13.05 -18.75
N VAL A 137 -13.35 -12.90 -19.33
CA VAL A 137 -12.65 -13.97 -20.08
C VAL A 137 -12.40 -15.20 -19.22
N TYR A 138 -12.09 -15.01 -17.94
CA TYR A 138 -11.85 -16.10 -16.98
C TYR A 138 -13.00 -16.26 -15.97
N SER A 139 -14.19 -15.73 -16.31
CA SER A 139 -15.35 -15.78 -15.40
C SER A 139 -15.68 -17.20 -14.97
N GLY A 140 -15.89 -17.35 -13.69
CA GLY A 140 -16.28 -18.60 -13.07
C GLY A 140 -16.62 -18.42 -11.60
N GLU A 141 -17.72 -19.01 -11.18
CA GLU A 141 -18.13 -19.06 -9.78
C GLU A 141 -17.97 -20.48 -9.25
N TYR A 142 -17.81 -20.62 -7.96
CA TYR A 142 -17.66 -21.93 -7.35
C TYR A 142 -18.08 -21.98 -5.89
N ILE A 143 -18.43 -23.20 -5.48
CA ILE A 143 -18.54 -23.60 -4.09
C ILE A 143 -17.61 -24.80 -3.93
N VAL A 144 -16.74 -24.79 -2.94
CA VAL A 144 -15.74 -25.85 -2.72
C VAL A 144 -15.68 -26.24 -1.24
N ALA A 145 -15.54 -27.54 -1.00
CA ALA A 145 -15.27 -28.11 0.30
C ALA A 145 -13.87 -28.73 0.31
N THR A 146 -13.10 -28.49 1.36
CA THR A 146 -11.72 -28.99 1.50
C THR A 146 -11.52 -29.59 2.89
N ARG A 147 -10.82 -30.72 2.95
CA ARG A 147 -10.51 -31.41 4.21
C ARG A 147 -9.12 -32.02 4.21
N ASN A 148 -8.45 -31.96 5.35
CA ASN A 148 -7.29 -32.76 5.65
C ASN A 148 -7.71 -34.20 5.96
N VAL A 149 -7.53 -35.11 5.02
CA VAL A 149 -7.87 -36.56 5.17
C VAL A 149 -6.87 -37.21 6.10
N THR A 150 -5.60 -36.82 5.99
CA THR A 150 -4.52 -37.16 6.92
C THR A 150 -3.67 -35.89 7.18
N PRO A 151 -2.73 -35.89 8.12
CA PRO A 151 -1.83 -34.76 8.30
C PRO A 151 -1.03 -34.34 7.05
N THR A 152 -0.88 -35.26 6.08
CA THR A 152 -0.10 -35.02 4.86
C THR A 152 -0.93 -35.07 3.58
N VAL A 153 -2.18 -35.51 3.63
CA VAL A 153 -3.06 -35.62 2.45
C VAL A 153 -4.31 -34.76 2.65
N ARG A 154 -4.56 -33.92 1.68
CA ARG A 154 -5.73 -33.04 1.62
C ARG A 154 -6.54 -33.33 0.37
N ALA A 155 -7.85 -33.33 0.50
CA ALA A 155 -8.79 -33.53 -0.59
C ALA A 155 -9.76 -32.37 -0.66
N SER A 156 -10.09 -31.94 -1.88
CA SER A 156 -11.07 -30.90 -2.17
C SER A 156 -12.04 -31.39 -3.24
N VAL A 157 -13.30 -31.00 -3.11
CA VAL A 157 -14.35 -31.24 -4.09
C VAL A 157 -15.24 -30.02 -4.17
N GLY A 158 -15.60 -29.60 -5.37
CA GLY A 158 -16.43 -28.42 -5.58
C GLY A 158 -17.36 -28.56 -6.79
N LEU A 159 -18.23 -27.58 -6.88
CA LEU A 159 -19.07 -27.32 -8.05
C LEU A 159 -18.67 -25.97 -8.62
N GLY A 160 -18.41 -25.92 -9.92
CA GLY A 160 -18.03 -24.70 -10.64
C GLY A 160 -18.98 -24.39 -11.78
N TRP A 161 -19.11 -23.11 -12.06
CA TRP A 161 -19.82 -22.53 -13.21
C TRP A 161 -18.81 -21.84 -14.12
N GLY A 162 -19.24 -21.30 -15.24
CA GLY A 162 -18.38 -20.61 -16.19
C GLY A 162 -17.24 -21.50 -16.72
N THR A 163 -16.01 -21.01 -16.69
CA THR A 163 -14.83 -21.75 -17.17
C THR A 163 -14.59 -23.02 -16.37
N LEU A 164 -14.88 -23.03 -15.09
CA LEU A 164 -14.78 -24.23 -14.24
C LEU A 164 -15.79 -25.33 -14.62
N ALA A 165 -16.84 -24.97 -15.34
CA ALA A 165 -17.80 -25.94 -15.90
C ALA A 165 -17.48 -26.31 -17.37
N GLY A 166 -16.34 -25.87 -17.92
CA GLY A 166 -15.96 -26.12 -19.30
C GLY A 166 -16.75 -25.28 -20.31
N LYS A 167 -17.23 -24.10 -19.92
CA LYS A 167 -17.70 -23.12 -20.87
C LYS A 167 -16.51 -22.46 -21.55
N PRO A 168 -16.57 -22.21 -22.88
CA PRO A 168 -15.52 -21.44 -23.54
C PRO A 168 -15.45 -20.03 -22.95
N ARG A 169 -14.25 -19.48 -22.88
CA ARG A 169 -13.98 -18.11 -22.49
C ARG A 169 -14.62 -17.18 -23.51
N ILE A 170 -15.46 -16.24 -23.07
CA ILE A 170 -16.10 -15.28 -23.97
C ILE A 170 -15.22 -14.03 -23.96
N ILE A 171 -14.71 -13.68 -25.15
CA ILE A 171 -13.98 -12.43 -25.38
C ILE A 171 -15.01 -11.43 -25.88
N ASP A 172 -15.48 -10.59 -24.98
CA ASP A 172 -16.30 -9.45 -25.34
C ASP A 172 -15.39 -8.26 -25.63
N VAL A 173 -15.48 -7.75 -26.86
CA VAL A 173 -14.73 -6.57 -27.32
C VAL A 173 -15.52 -5.29 -27.07
N GLY A 174 -16.60 -5.37 -26.28
CA GLY A 174 -17.47 -4.23 -25.94
C GLY A 174 -16.85 -3.25 -24.94
N ASP A 175 -17.43 -2.06 -24.89
CA ASP A 175 -16.93 -0.92 -24.10
C ASP A 175 -17.20 -1.04 -22.58
N GLU A 176 -17.86 -2.08 -22.10
CA GLU A 176 -18.34 -2.25 -20.72
C GLU A 176 -17.48 -3.19 -19.85
N GLY A 177 -16.29 -3.55 -20.26
CA GLY A 177 -15.37 -4.39 -19.47
C GLY A 177 -15.14 -3.87 -18.05
N GLY A 178 -15.10 -4.79 -17.05
CA GLY A 178 -14.79 -4.47 -15.65
C GLY A 178 -15.98 -4.06 -14.78
N THR A 179 -17.21 -4.20 -15.26
CA THR A 179 -18.44 -4.10 -14.45
C THR A 179 -18.83 -5.47 -13.89
N PRO A 180 -19.37 -5.57 -12.65
CA PRO A 180 -19.87 -6.82 -12.13
C PRO A 180 -21.18 -7.21 -12.79
N ASN A 181 -21.19 -8.26 -13.62
CA ASN A 181 -22.39 -8.82 -14.21
C ASN A 181 -23.08 -9.79 -13.24
N VAL A 182 -23.70 -9.25 -12.20
CA VAL A 182 -24.35 -10.05 -11.13
C VAL A 182 -25.41 -11.00 -11.67
N GLU A 183 -26.06 -10.64 -12.78
CA GLU A 183 -27.11 -11.45 -13.43
C GLU A 183 -26.56 -12.76 -14.03
N ASP A 184 -25.27 -12.81 -14.34
CA ASP A 184 -24.59 -13.99 -14.90
C ASP A 184 -24.01 -14.93 -13.85
N TRP A 185 -23.94 -14.50 -12.57
CA TRP A 185 -23.33 -15.31 -11.53
C TRP A 185 -24.14 -16.56 -11.20
N PHE A 186 -23.45 -17.70 -11.06
CA PHE A 186 -24.05 -19.01 -10.79
C PHE A 186 -25.10 -19.47 -11.78
N THR A 187 -25.05 -18.97 -13.02
CA THR A 187 -26.01 -19.29 -14.07
C THR A 187 -25.52 -20.42 -14.98
N GLY A 188 -26.46 -21.16 -15.55
CA GLY A 188 -26.20 -22.31 -16.42
C GLY A 188 -25.82 -23.58 -15.68
N GLY A 189 -25.25 -24.55 -16.40
CA GLY A 189 -24.91 -25.86 -15.83
C GLY A 189 -23.65 -25.85 -14.99
N ALA A 190 -23.73 -26.32 -13.75
CA ALA A 190 -22.55 -26.55 -12.91
C ALA A 190 -21.91 -27.90 -13.23
N LYS A 191 -20.57 -28.01 -13.10
CA LYS A 191 -19.84 -29.27 -13.16
C LYS A 191 -18.98 -29.47 -11.91
N PRO A 192 -18.77 -30.74 -11.47
CA PRO A 192 -17.89 -31.03 -10.36
C PRO A 192 -16.43 -30.89 -10.76
N PHE A 193 -15.61 -30.41 -9.83
CA PHE A 193 -14.16 -30.47 -9.89
C PHE A 193 -13.60 -31.03 -8.59
N ALA A 194 -12.38 -31.55 -8.61
CA ALA A 194 -11.75 -32.12 -7.42
C ALA A 194 -10.23 -31.98 -7.48
N SER A 195 -9.60 -31.96 -6.32
CA SER A 195 -8.15 -32.03 -6.20
C SER A 195 -7.72 -32.80 -4.96
N VAL A 196 -6.56 -33.45 -5.06
CA VAL A 196 -5.88 -34.10 -3.93
C VAL A 196 -4.44 -33.58 -3.91
N SER A 197 -4.00 -33.08 -2.77
CA SER A 197 -2.61 -32.71 -2.53
C SER A 197 -1.98 -33.61 -1.48
N TRP A 198 -0.75 -34.04 -1.75
CA TRP A 198 0.05 -34.87 -0.86
C TRP A 198 1.37 -34.19 -0.51
N GLN A 199 1.49 -33.78 0.75
CA GLN A 199 2.73 -33.24 1.29
C GLN A 199 3.69 -34.40 1.58
N VAL A 200 4.60 -34.67 0.64
CA VAL A 200 5.56 -35.78 0.73
C VAL A 200 6.58 -35.55 1.85
N ASN A 201 7.02 -34.30 1.99
CA ASN A 201 7.87 -33.79 3.07
C ASN A 201 7.70 -32.26 3.19
N ASP A 202 8.43 -31.61 4.09
CA ASP A 202 8.31 -30.16 4.35
C ASP A 202 8.53 -29.27 3.12
N ARG A 203 9.12 -29.81 2.06
CA ARG A 203 9.48 -29.04 0.83
C ARG A 203 8.74 -29.48 -0.42
N LEU A 204 8.36 -30.74 -0.53
CA LEU A 204 7.75 -31.31 -1.74
C LEU A 204 6.28 -31.60 -1.52
N ASN A 205 5.45 -31.03 -2.37
CA ASN A 205 4.02 -31.29 -2.46
C ASN A 205 3.67 -31.78 -3.87
N LEU A 206 2.87 -32.85 -3.95
CA LEU A 206 2.34 -33.38 -5.20
C LEU A 206 0.84 -33.12 -5.26
N VAL A 207 0.34 -32.75 -6.43
CA VAL A 207 -1.08 -32.45 -6.66
C VAL A 207 -1.59 -33.27 -7.83
N ALA A 208 -2.78 -33.84 -7.65
CA ALA A 208 -3.61 -34.39 -8.72
C ALA A 208 -4.95 -33.66 -8.72
N GLU A 209 -5.41 -33.24 -9.90
CA GLU A 209 -6.59 -32.42 -10.09
C GLU A 209 -7.46 -32.98 -11.20
N TYR A 210 -8.79 -32.92 -10.99
CA TYR A 210 -9.79 -33.11 -12.02
C TYR A 210 -10.42 -31.77 -12.34
N SER A 211 -10.20 -31.26 -13.56
CA SER A 211 -10.67 -29.98 -14.07
C SER A 211 -11.51 -30.16 -15.34
N ASN A 212 -12.52 -29.29 -15.52
CA ASN A 212 -13.31 -29.26 -16.74
C ASN A 212 -12.95 -28.10 -17.66
N ASP A 213 -11.97 -27.27 -17.34
CA ASP A 213 -11.55 -26.16 -18.21
C ASP A 213 -11.07 -26.71 -19.55
N ILE A 214 -11.68 -26.24 -20.62
CA ILE A 214 -11.38 -26.66 -21.99
C ILE A 214 -10.37 -25.75 -22.68
N TYR A 215 -9.96 -24.65 -22.04
CA TYR A 215 -9.01 -23.65 -22.53
C TYR A 215 -9.34 -23.06 -23.90
N ARG A 216 -10.60 -23.12 -24.32
CA ARG A 216 -11.12 -22.47 -25.53
C ARG A 216 -11.61 -21.06 -25.24
N ALA A 217 -11.45 -20.19 -26.22
CA ALA A 217 -12.02 -18.85 -26.21
C ALA A 217 -12.92 -18.65 -27.44
N ARG A 218 -13.96 -17.84 -27.31
CA ARG A 218 -14.89 -17.47 -28.37
C ARG A 218 -15.15 -15.97 -28.30
N TYR A 219 -15.22 -15.30 -29.45
CA TYR A 219 -15.68 -13.94 -29.52
C TYR A 219 -17.19 -13.83 -29.27
N SER A 220 -17.64 -12.69 -28.76
CA SER A 220 -19.08 -12.42 -28.56
C SER A 220 -19.89 -12.48 -29.86
N ASP A 221 -19.28 -12.23 -31.02
CA ASP A 221 -19.86 -12.37 -32.33
C ASP A 221 -20.07 -13.83 -32.80
N GLY A 222 -19.66 -14.80 -32.01
CA GLY A 222 -19.81 -16.23 -32.26
C GLY A 222 -18.66 -16.88 -33.01
N ASN A 223 -17.64 -16.13 -33.44
CA ASN A 223 -16.45 -16.72 -34.04
C ASN A 223 -15.63 -17.48 -32.96
N GLU A 224 -15.45 -18.79 -33.17
CA GLU A 224 -14.63 -19.58 -32.23
C GLU A 224 -13.16 -19.33 -32.50
N TYR A 225 -12.44 -19.07 -31.41
CA TYR A 225 -11.00 -19.03 -31.39
C TYR A 225 -10.48 -20.19 -30.55
N GLN A 226 -9.58 -20.97 -31.12
CA GLN A 226 -8.97 -22.10 -30.43
C GLN A 226 -7.55 -21.75 -30.02
N GLN A 227 -7.31 -21.63 -28.72
CA GLN A 227 -5.98 -21.48 -28.17
C GLN A 227 -5.38 -22.87 -27.91
N GLY A 228 -4.79 -23.46 -28.94
CA GLY A 228 -4.28 -24.84 -28.87
C GLY A 228 -5.35 -25.92 -29.01
N ASP A 229 -4.96 -27.17 -28.87
CA ASP A 229 -5.86 -28.32 -28.83
C ASP A 229 -6.54 -28.43 -27.46
N GLU A 230 -7.75 -28.99 -27.40
CA GLU A 230 -8.37 -29.31 -26.10
C GLU A 230 -7.49 -30.25 -25.30
N PRO A 231 -7.44 -30.13 -23.95
CA PRO A 231 -6.70 -31.07 -23.13
C PRO A 231 -7.10 -32.53 -23.41
N GLY A 232 -6.15 -33.40 -23.62
CA GLY A 232 -6.39 -34.82 -23.91
C GLY A 232 -7.10 -35.57 -22.77
N SER A 233 -7.10 -35.01 -21.57
CA SER A 233 -7.82 -35.52 -20.41
C SER A 233 -8.18 -34.42 -19.41
N ASN A 234 -9.11 -34.71 -18.52
CA ASN A 234 -9.50 -33.81 -17.42
C ASN A 234 -8.54 -33.92 -16.20
N ILE A 235 -7.46 -34.68 -16.30
CA ILE A 235 -6.52 -34.89 -15.19
C ILE A 235 -5.27 -34.04 -15.38
N ASN A 236 -5.00 -33.23 -14.36
CA ASN A 236 -3.79 -32.41 -14.27
C ASN A 236 -2.94 -32.90 -13.10
N LEU A 237 -1.62 -32.83 -13.24
CA LEU A 237 -0.67 -33.23 -12.20
C LEU A 237 0.34 -32.11 -11.95
N ALA A 238 0.74 -31.91 -10.68
CA ALA A 238 1.80 -30.96 -10.34
C ALA A 238 2.74 -31.47 -9.26
N ALA A 239 3.96 -30.95 -9.30
CA ALA A 239 4.97 -31.10 -8.25
C ALA A 239 5.47 -29.70 -7.87
N ASN A 240 5.21 -29.30 -6.62
CA ASN A 240 5.60 -28.00 -6.08
C ASN A 240 6.72 -28.19 -5.06
N TYR A 241 7.81 -27.44 -5.22
CA TYR A 241 8.97 -27.48 -4.34
C TYR A 241 9.20 -26.14 -3.65
N ARG A 242 9.29 -26.15 -2.32
CA ARG A 242 9.58 -24.97 -1.51
C ARG A 242 11.05 -24.81 -1.25
N PHE A 243 11.54 -23.62 -1.50
CA PHE A 243 12.89 -23.22 -1.14
C PHE A 243 12.84 -21.97 -0.27
N GLY A 244 13.13 -22.17 1.00
CA GLY A 244 12.92 -21.16 2.03
C GLY A 244 11.46 -21.12 2.50
N ARG A 245 11.13 -20.07 3.25
CA ARG A 245 9.81 -19.91 3.89
C ARG A 245 8.78 -19.24 2.98
N ASN A 246 9.25 -18.46 2.02
CA ASN A 246 8.44 -17.52 1.26
C ASN A 246 8.38 -17.85 -0.23
N TYR A 247 9.09 -18.89 -0.70
CA TYR A 247 9.22 -19.19 -2.12
C TYR A 247 8.81 -20.61 -2.46
N GLU A 248 8.08 -20.76 -3.56
CA GLU A 248 7.71 -22.05 -4.12
C GLU A 248 7.88 -22.02 -5.64
N ALA A 249 8.42 -23.09 -6.21
CA ALA A 249 8.40 -23.33 -7.65
C ALA A 249 7.69 -24.65 -7.93
N GLY A 250 6.85 -24.65 -8.95
CA GLY A 250 6.08 -25.80 -9.38
C GLY A 250 6.23 -26.09 -10.86
N LEU A 251 6.15 -27.36 -11.18
CA LEU A 251 5.94 -27.85 -12.55
C LEU A 251 4.60 -28.57 -12.57
N TYR A 252 3.83 -28.37 -13.62
CA TYR A 252 2.52 -29.00 -13.76
C TYR A 252 2.27 -29.46 -15.20
N THR A 253 1.34 -30.40 -15.35
CA THR A 253 0.82 -30.80 -16.64
C THR A 253 -0.67 -30.54 -16.71
N ILE A 254 -1.16 -30.14 -17.87
CA ILE A 254 -2.57 -29.97 -18.18
C ILE A 254 -2.96 -31.02 -19.20
N GLY A 255 -3.95 -31.85 -18.87
CA GLY A 255 -4.45 -32.93 -19.72
C GLY A 255 -3.44 -34.01 -20.07
N GLY A 256 -2.24 -34.01 -19.47
CA GLY A 256 -1.13 -34.92 -19.79
C GLY A 256 -0.27 -34.50 -21.00
N GLU A 257 -0.63 -33.43 -21.69
CA GLU A 257 -0.03 -33.00 -22.95
C GLU A 257 0.78 -31.72 -22.83
N THR A 258 0.27 -30.75 -22.08
CA THR A 258 0.92 -29.44 -21.90
C THR A 258 1.69 -29.40 -20.58
N ILE A 259 2.92 -28.90 -20.61
CA ILE A 259 3.74 -28.66 -19.43
C ILE A 259 3.73 -27.16 -19.10
N GLY A 260 3.48 -26.83 -17.84
CA GLY A 260 3.59 -25.49 -17.31
C GLY A 260 4.54 -25.40 -16.12
N ALA A 261 4.92 -24.17 -15.81
CA ALA A 261 5.75 -23.84 -14.66
C ALA A 261 5.10 -22.70 -13.86
N GLN A 262 5.26 -22.76 -12.56
CA GLN A 262 4.77 -21.73 -11.65
C GLN A 262 5.85 -21.31 -10.66
N PHE A 263 5.87 -20.03 -10.31
CA PHE A 263 6.68 -19.49 -9.24
C PHE A 263 5.81 -18.64 -8.32
N THR A 264 5.92 -18.83 -7.02
CA THR A 264 5.15 -18.12 -6.01
C THR A 264 6.06 -17.49 -4.97
N ILE A 265 5.75 -16.26 -4.59
CA ILE A 265 6.30 -15.56 -3.43
C ILE A 265 5.13 -15.24 -2.51
N ALA A 266 5.21 -15.67 -1.25
CA ALA A 266 4.23 -15.32 -0.22
C ALA A 266 4.92 -14.69 0.99
N LEU A 267 4.40 -13.56 1.43
CA LEU A 267 4.87 -12.79 2.57
C LEU A 267 3.72 -12.62 3.56
N ASN A 268 4.05 -12.57 4.83
CA ASN A 268 3.11 -12.11 5.84
C ASN A 268 3.71 -10.91 6.56
N PRO A 269 3.09 -9.71 6.47
CA PRO A 269 3.56 -8.52 7.19
C PRO A 269 3.71 -8.73 8.69
N ARG A 270 2.90 -9.61 9.29
CA ARG A 270 2.98 -9.91 10.73
C ARG A 270 4.23 -10.70 11.11
N ASP A 271 4.83 -11.39 10.15
CA ASP A 271 6.07 -12.15 10.34
C ASP A 271 7.26 -11.25 10.04
N ALA A 272 7.91 -10.73 11.06
CA ALA A 272 9.10 -9.90 10.89
C ALA A 272 10.22 -10.71 10.21
N THR A 273 10.85 -10.11 9.21
CA THR A 273 12.02 -10.69 8.53
C THR A 273 13.22 -10.79 9.47
N TYR A 274 13.29 -9.88 10.45
CA TYR A 274 14.30 -9.83 11.50
C TYR A 274 13.65 -9.93 12.88
N PRO A 275 14.37 -10.46 13.89
CA PRO A 275 13.88 -10.43 15.27
C PRO A 275 13.57 -9.00 15.69
N SER A 276 12.46 -8.79 16.39
CA SER A 276 12.17 -7.52 17.04
C SER A 276 13.23 -7.27 18.13
N GLY A 277 13.71 -6.00 18.26
CA GLY A 277 14.70 -5.63 19.27
C GLY A 277 16.11 -5.49 18.74
N LEU A 278 16.28 -5.28 17.42
CA LEU A 278 17.54 -4.78 16.85
C LEU A 278 17.76 -3.29 17.19
N GLU A 279 16.75 -2.61 17.67
CA GLU A 279 16.85 -1.27 18.23
C GLU A 279 17.59 -1.32 19.57
N SER A 280 18.34 -0.26 19.89
CA SER A 280 18.95 -0.10 21.22
C SER A 280 17.87 -0.14 22.31
N ALA A 281 18.19 -0.78 23.43
CA ALA A 281 17.30 -0.76 24.58
C ALA A 281 17.00 0.68 25.00
N PRO A 282 15.74 1.01 25.36
CA PRO A 282 15.41 2.34 25.85
C PRO A 282 16.16 2.63 27.17
N ALA A 283 16.39 3.92 27.42
CA ALA A 283 16.93 4.33 28.72
C ALA A 283 15.99 3.86 29.85
N PRO A 284 16.47 3.23 30.93
CA PRO A 284 15.59 2.81 32.02
C PRO A 284 14.96 4.00 32.73
N VAL A 285 13.80 3.82 33.29
CA VAL A 285 13.15 4.79 34.18
C VAL A 285 14.07 5.08 35.34
N ARG A 286 14.20 6.33 35.72
CA ARG A 286 14.94 6.75 36.89
C ARG A 286 13.99 7.08 38.04
N PRO A 287 13.85 6.21 39.06
CA PRO A 287 13.03 6.51 40.21
C PRO A 287 13.52 7.77 40.93
N ARG A 288 12.60 8.54 41.47
CA ARG A 288 12.92 9.76 42.24
C ARG A 288 13.61 9.41 43.55
N PRO A 289 14.63 10.20 43.98
CA PRO A 289 15.13 10.09 45.35
C PRO A 289 14.05 10.45 46.35
N ALA A 290 14.19 9.94 47.57
CA ALA A 290 13.29 10.34 48.66
C ALA A 290 13.42 11.85 48.93
N PRO A 291 12.37 12.54 49.39
CA PRO A 291 12.42 14.01 49.67
C PRO A 291 13.55 14.42 50.59
N ALA A 292 13.90 13.56 51.53
CA ALA A 292 15.04 13.79 52.46
C ALA A 292 16.40 13.74 51.77
N GLN A 293 16.53 13.08 50.61
CA GLN A 293 17.79 12.94 49.87
C GLN A 293 18.00 14.07 48.85
N ASP A 294 16.90 14.69 48.37
CA ASP A 294 16.95 15.81 47.43
C ASP A 294 15.87 16.85 47.76
N PRO A 295 15.98 17.58 48.88
CA PRO A 295 15.00 18.56 49.29
C PRO A 295 14.85 19.72 48.29
N GLU A 296 15.93 20.11 47.63
CA GLU A 296 15.94 21.19 46.65
C GLU A 296 15.15 20.79 45.39
N GLY A 297 15.40 19.61 44.86
CA GLY A 297 14.65 19.09 43.71
C GLY A 297 13.16 18.91 43.97
N TRP A 298 12.77 18.57 45.22
CA TRP A 298 11.36 18.43 45.62
C TRP A 298 10.70 19.75 45.95
N SER A 299 11.44 20.79 46.34
CA SER A 299 10.87 22.09 46.76
C SER A 299 10.20 22.85 45.60
N GLY A 300 10.58 22.55 44.35
CA GLY A 300 10.14 23.31 43.16
C GLY A 300 10.87 24.68 43.05
N GLY A 301 11.73 25.06 44.01
CA GLY A 301 12.48 26.33 44.02
C GLY A 301 13.41 26.50 42.83
N TRP A 302 13.89 25.39 42.27
CA TRP A 302 14.69 25.33 41.04
C TRP A 302 14.02 26.06 39.86
N SER A 303 12.69 26.15 39.83
CA SER A 303 11.93 26.81 38.74
C SER A 303 12.10 28.34 38.74
N GLN A 304 12.62 28.92 39.82
CA GLN A 304 12.93 30.33 39.91
C GLN A 304 14.33 30.67 39.35
N ASP A 305 15.16 29.66 39.11
CA ASP A 305 16.45 29.85 38.46
C ASP A 305 16.27 29.97 36.93
N PRO A 306 16.60 31.11 36.32
CA PRO A 306 16.43 31.33 34.91
C PRO A 306 17.32 30.43 34.04
N THR A 307 18.34 29.81 34.62
CA THR A 307 19.25 28.87 33.90
C THR A 307 18.75 27.42 33.94
N ALA A 308 17.85 27.09 34.88
CA ALA A 308 17.38 25.72 35.07
C ALA A 308 16.61 25.18 33.89
N GLN A 309 15.61 25.92 33.38
CA GLN A 309 14.79 25.48 32.25
C GLN A 309 15.63 25.26 30.98
N PRO A 310 16.51 26.19 30.54
CA PRO A 310 17.36 25.94 29.35
C PRO A 310 18.28 24.75 29.53
N ALA A 311 18.85 24.53 30.73
CA ALA A 311 19.75 23.39 31.00
C ALA A 311 18.99 22.05 30.94
N ILE A 312 17.79 21.97 31.54
CA ILE A 312 16.92 20.79 31.52
C ILE A 312 16.45 20.51 30.08
N GLN A 313 16.01 21.56 29.37
CA GLN A 313 15.57 21.43 27.99
C GLN A 313 16.68 20.92 27.07
N LYS A 314 17.91 21.42 27.26
CA LYS A 314 19.05 20.94 26.50
C LYS A 314 19.36 19.45 26.81
N ALA A 315 19.41 19.08 28.09
CA ALA A 315 19.68 17.70 28.48
C ALA A 315 18.64 16.72 28.00
N LEU A 316 17.36 17.10 28.05
CA LEU A 316 16.26 16.29 27.48
C LEU A 316 16.35 16.22 25.96
N GLY A 317 16.63 17.35 25.31
CA GLY A 317 16.75 17.43 23.85
C GLY A 317 17.91 16.59 23.31
N ASP A 318 19.05 16.62 23.97
CA ASP A 318 20.21 15.78 23.62
C ASP A 318 19.85 14.28 23.74
N GLY A 319 19.23 13.87 24.85
CA GLY A 319 18.79 12.47 25.03
C GLY A 319 17.73 12.03 24.04
N MET A 320 16.81 12.92 23.65
CA MET A 320 15.83 12.63 22.61
C MET A 320 16.48 12.50 21.22
N ALA A 321 17.49 13.32 20.94
CA ALA A 321 18.22 13.26 19.67
C ALA A 321 18.98 11.95 19.49
N ASP A 322 19.61 11.43 20.56
CA ASP A 322 20.29 10.13 20.57
C ASP A 322 19.32 8.98 20.25
N GLU A 323 18.06 9.11 20.64
CA GLU A 323 16.98 8.17 20.34
C GLU A 323 16.31 8.41 18.96
N GLY A 324 16.77 9.39 18.17
CA GLY A 324 16.20 9.73 16.87
C GLY A 324 14.86 10.49 16.96
N MET A 325 14.68 11.24 18.02
CA MET A 325 13.52 12.12 18.26
C MET A 325 13.99 13.56 18.42
N LEU A 326 13.09 14.52 18.24
CA LEU A 326 13.39 15.94 18.44
C LEU A 326 12.48 16.53 19.53
N LEU A 327 13.08 17.30 20.41
CA LEU A 327 12.36 18.20 21.30
C LEU A 327 12.15 19.53 20.58
N GLU A 328 10.94 19.81 20.13
CA GLU A 328 10.63 21.07 19.43
C GLU A 328 10.51 22.26 20.40
N SER A 329 9.86 22.03 21.53
CA SER A 329 9.66 23.03 22.57
C SER A 329 9.29 22.38 23.90
N MET A 330 9.46 23.11 24.99
CA MET A 330 9.14 22.63 26.33
C MET A 330 8.54 23.79 27.16
N ALA A 331 7.47 23.48 27.92
CA ALA A 331 6.99 24.30 29.01
C ALA A 331 7.25 23.58 30.32
N LEU A 332 7.86 24.26 31.28
CA LEU A 332 8.27 23.69 32.55
C LEU A 332 7.73 24.51 33.71
N ALA A 333 7.03 23.82 34.61
CA ALA A 333 6.52 24.35 35.87
C ALA A 333 6.98 23.46 37.04
N PRO A 334 6.90 23.89 38.30
CA PRO A 334 7.39 23.11 39.45
C PRO A 334 6.87 21.69 39.56
N THR A 335 5.63 21.43 39.10
CA THR A 335 4.97 20.11 39.21
C THR A 335 4.53 19.54 37.88
N ARG A 336 4.72 20.25 36.74
CA ARG A 336 4.26 19.88 35.42
C ARG A 336 5.30 20.20 34.36
N ALA A 337 5.53 19.28 33.47
CA ALA A 337 6.32 19.53 32.25
C ALA A 337 5.50 19.13 31.01
N GLU A 338 5.48 20.00 30.00
CA GLU A 338 4.96 19.70 28.70
C GLU A 338 6.09 19.73 27.67
N VAL A 339 6.26 18.65 26.92
CA VAL A 339 7.28 18.51 25.88
C VAL A 339 6.62 18.28 24.53
N ARG A 340 7.08 18.98 23.50
CA ARG A 340 6.65 18.77 22.13
C ARG A 340 7.65 17.87 21.42
N LEU A 341 7.19 16.64 21.14
CA LEU A 341 7.94 15.54 20.59
C LEU A 341 7.70 15.44 19.08
N ARG A 342 8.78 15.51 18.27
CA ARG A 342 8.76 15.04 16.89
C ARG A 342 9.46 13.70 16.77
N ASN A 343 8.70 12.67 16.46
CA ASN A 343 9.21 11.34 16.18
C ASN A 343 9.76 11.24 14.74
N GLN A 344 11.05 10.90 14.59
CA GLN A 344 11.70 10.76 13.28
C GLN A 344 12.15 9.33 12.99
N ARG A 345 12.02 8.42 13.97
CA ARG A 345 12.60 7.09 13.89
C ARG A 345 11.59 5.96 14.01
N TYR A 346 10.68 6.05 14.96
CA TYR A 346 9.80 4.94 15.32
C TYR A 346 8.53 4.95 14.48
N ILE A 347 8.12 3.78 13.95
CA ILE A 347 6.86 3.62 13.21
C ILE A 347 5.69 3.86 14.17
N ASN A 348 5.77 3.33 15.40
CA ASN A 348 4.74 3.50 16.40
C ASN A 348 4.95 4.76 17.24
N GLN A 349 3.99 5.65 17.22
CA GLN A 349 4.04 6.87 18.04
C GLN A 349 4.05 6.57 19.54
N ALA A 350 3.38 5.51 19.99
CA ALA A 350 3.37 5.07 21.39
C ALA A 350 4.77 4.72 21.90
N GLU A 351 5.64 4.13 21.06
CA GLU A 351 7.04 3.86 21.41
C GLU A 351 7.81 5.16 21.64
N ALA A 352 7.66 6.14 20.76
CA ALA A 352 8.29 7.45 20.92
C ALA A 352 7.81 8.17 22.20
N VAL A 353 6.54 8.07 22.53
CA VAL A 353 5.95 8.61 23.77
C VAL A 353 6.56 7.92 24.99
N GLY A 354 6.66 6.60 25.00
CA GLY A 354 7.22 5.83 26.11
C GLY A 354 8.70 6.12 26.35
N ARG A 355 9.51 6.17 25.29
CA ARG A 355 10.93 6.55 25.35
C ARG A 355 11.10 7.98 25.86
N THR A 356 10.27 8.91 25.41
CA THR A 356 10.27 10.29 25.91
C THR A 356 9.90 10.34 27.39
N ALA A 357 8.90 9.60 27.85
CA ALA A 357 8.51 9.54 29.26
C ALA A 357 9.66 9.05 30.15
N ARG A 358 10.40 8.01 29.70
CA ARG A 358 11.61 7.51 30.39
C ARG A 358 12.71 8.57 30.47
N LEU A 359 12.99 9.27 29.38
CA LEU A 359 13.97 10.37 29.36
C LEU A 359 13.56 11.52 30.28
N MET A 360 12.25 11.85 30.36
CA MET A 360 11.71 12.84 31.28
C MET A 360 11.97 12.47 32.75
N THR A 361 11.88 11.17 33.13
CA THR A 361 12.20 10.75 34.51
C THR A 361 13.67 11.00 34.89
N ARG A 362 14.56 11.08 33.89
CA ARG A 362 15.98 11.26 34.06
C ARG A 362 16.42 12.72 34.05
N ALA A 363 15.77 13.54 33.25
CA ALA A 363 16.13 14.94 33.02
C ALA A 363 15.39 15.91 33.96
N LEU A 364 14.17 15.56 34.40
CA LEU A 364 13.32 16.48 35.18
C LEU A 364 13.54 16.33 36.69
N PRO A 365 13.45 17.44 37.44
CA PRO A 365 13.54 17.44 38.91
C PRO A 365 12.44 16.59 39.55
N PRO A 366 12.65 16.07 40.79
CA PRO A 366 11.69 15.18 41.47
C PRO A 366 10.31 15.75 41.72
N SER A 367 10.16 17.07 41.84
CA SER A 367 8.89 17.76 42.08
C SER A 367 7.96 17.68 40.87
N VAL A 368 8.47 17.45 39.65
CA VAL A 368 7.66 17.36 38.45
C VAL A 368 6.94 16.00 38.41
N GLU A 369 5.64 16.04 38.66
CA GLU A 369 4.77 14.85 38.72
C GLU A 369 3.99 14.63 37.41
N THR A 370 3.53 15.70 36.77
CA THR A 370 2.70 15.60 35.56
C THR A 370 3.55 15.73 34.32
N PHE A 371 3.62 14.71 33.52
CA PHE A 371 4.24 14.68 32.20
C PHE A 371 3.18 14.84 31.13
N VAL A 372 3.31 15.84 30.28
CA VAL A 372 2.48 16.00 29.08
C VAL A 372 3.39 15.88 27.86
N ILE A 373 3.18 14.83 27.08
CA ILE A 373 3.95 14.55 25.87
C ILE A 373 3.05 14.84 24.68
N THR A 374 3.34 15.96 24.02
CA THR A 374 2.58 16.43 22.85
C THR A 374 3.31 16.00 21.59
N SER A 375 2.69 15.15 20.81
CA SER A 375 3.19 14.75 19.48
C SER A 375 3.12 15.90 18.50
N THR A 376 4.13 16.05 17.65
CA THR A 376 4.15 17.06 16.58
C THR A 376 4.42 16.43 15.22
N SER A 377 3.76 16.95 14.20
CA SER A 377 3.97 16.60 12.79
C SER A 377 4.06 17.87 11.96
N ASP A 378 5.15 18.03 11.23
CA ASP A 378 5.42 19.21 10.39
C ASP A 378 5.18 20.54 11.11
N GLY A 379 5.60 20.63 12.39
CA GLY A 379 5.45 21.82 13.25
C GLY A 379 4.05 22.00 13.87
N MET A 380 3.08 21.15 13.53
CA MET A 380 1.75 21.16 14.17
C MET A 380 1.71 20.24 15.38
N PRO A 381 1.26 20.70 16.56
CA PRO A 381 0.94 19.80 17.67
C PRO A 381 -0.32 18.98 17.32
N THR A 382 -0.24 17.65 17.41
CA THR A 382 -1.34 16.77 16.99
C THR A 382 -2.19 16.28 18.15
N SER A 383 -1.59 15.59 19.12
CA SER A 383 -2.26 15.10 20.33
C SER A 383 -1.33 15.20 21.53
N SER A 384 -1.90 15.17 22.75
CA SER A 384 -1.16 15.18 24.01
C SER A 384 -1.50 13.97 24.86
N VAL A 385 -0.48 13.22 25.27
CA VAL A 385 -0.57 12.14 26.25
C VAL A 385 -0.13 12.67 27.60
N THR A 386 -1.01 12.64 28.59
CA THR A 386 -0.72 13.04 29.96
C THR A 386 -0.51 11.80 30.82
N LEU A 387 0.63 11.78 31.54
CA LEU A 387 1.07 10.69 32.41
C LEU A 387 1.44 11.26 33.78
N ARG A 388 1.26 10.48 34.83
CA ARG A 388 1.89 10.77 36.13
C ARG A 388 3.26 10.11 36.19
N ARG A 389 4.26 10.84 36.63
CA ARG A 389 5.62 10.31 36.81
C ARG A 389 5.62 9.10 37.75
N SER A 390 4.86 9.16 38.85
CA SER A 390 4.71 8.05 39.78
C SER A 390 4.17 6.78 39.12
N ASP A 391 3.29 6.91 38.14
CA ASP A 391 2.78 5.75 37.38
C ASP A 391 3.87 5.21 36.42
N VAL A 392 4.64 6.08 35.76
CA VAL A 392 5.77 5.66 34.92
C VAL A 392 6.81 4.91 35.76
N GLU A 393 7.15 5.41 36.96
CA GLU A 393 8.08 4.78 37.87
C GLU A 393 7.59 3.43 38.41
N ARG A 394 6.29 3.31 38.71
CA ARG A 394 5.67 2.12 39.28
C ARG A 394 5.39 1.02 38.25
N LEU A 395 5.02 1.41 37.02
CA LEU A 395 4.52 0.49 36.00
C LEU A 395 5.60 0.11 34.97
N GLU A 396 6.85 0.52 35.17
CA GLU A 396 7.94 0.11 34.28
C GLU A 396 8.01 -1.40 34.17
N ASN A 397 8.08 -1.90 32.94
CA ASN A 397 8.13 -3.32 32.58
C ASN A 397 6.89 -4.15 32.99
N THR A 398 5.78 -3.49 33.34
CA THR A 398 4.47 -4.14 33.44
C THR A 398 3.79 -4.22 32.08
N GLU A 399 2.62 -4.85 32.02
CA GLU A 399 1.81 -4.87 30.81
C GLU A 399 1.45 -3.44 30.35
N ALA A 400 1.68 -3.15 29.07
CA ALA A 400 1.46 -1.81 28.50
C ALA A 400 0.02 -1.29 28.65
N GLY A 401 -0.97 -2.19 28.80
CA GLY A 401 -2.34 -1.82 29.10
C GLY A 401 -2.54 -1.11 30.44
N GLN A 402 -1.65 -1.35 31.44
CA GLN A 402 -1.75 -0.67 32.74
C GLN A 402 -1.36 0.80 32.63
N ILE A 403 -0.26 1.10 31.92
CA ILE A 403 0.13 2.50 31.70
C ILE A 403 -0.83 3.21 30.74
N ALA A 404 -1.43 2.50 29.79
CA ALA A 404 -2.49 3.03 28.94
C ALA A 404 -3.69 3.50 29.78
N ALA A 405 -4.16 2.66 30.71
CA ALA A 405 -5.27 2.99 31.59
C ALA A 405 -4.96 4.15 32.56
N ALA A 406 -3.67 4.36 32.89
CA ALA A 406 -3.19 5.47 33.73
C ALA A 406 -2.92 6.74 32.93
N SER A 407 -3.01 6.71 31.61
CA SER A 407 -2.76 7.85 30.72
C SER A 407 -4.06 8.54 30.31
N THR A 408 -3.93 9.80 29.87
CA THR A 408 -5.06 10.53 29.27
C THR A 408 -4.61 11.10 27.92
N LEU A 409 -5.34 10.78 26.86
CA LEU A 409 -5.16 11.39 25.54
C LEU A 409 -6.10 12.59 25.39
N SER A 410 -5.60 13.68 24.83
CA SER A 410 -6.38 14.87 24.53
C SER A 410 -5.90 15.54 23.24
N ASP A 411 -6.73 16.42 22.70
CA ASP A 411 -6.28 17.32 21.64
C ASP A 411 -5.14 18.21 22.16
N ALA A 412 -4.13 18.40 21.32
CA ALA A 412 -3.01 19.27 21.66
C ALA A 412 -3.40 20.73 21.40
N ALA A 413 -3.21 21.60 22.39
CA ALA A 413 -3.41 23.03 22.19
C ALA A 413 -2.35 23.61 21.21
N PRO A 414 -2.71 24.55 20.31
CA PRO A 414 -1.75 25.22 19.44
C PRO A 414 -0.60 25.89 20.18
N GLY A 415 -0.90 26.46 21.34
CA GLY A 415 0.08 27.07 22.24
C GLY A 415 -0.28 26.87 23.70
N VAL A 416 0.74 26.84 24.56
CA VAL A 416 0.58 26.77 26.01
C VAL A 416 1.46 27.83 26.69
N PRO A 417 1.06 28.37 27.87
CA PRO A 417 1.88 29.31 28.59
C PRO A 417 3.25 28.74 28.96
N GLY A 418 4.30 29.54 28.83
CA GLY A 418 5.68 29.15 29.18
C GLY A 418 6.34 28.21 28.21
N LEU A 419 5.77 27.99 27.02
CA LEU A 419 6.38 27.14 25.99
C LEU A 419 7.59 27.86 25.37
N VAL A 420 8.77 27.25 25.52
CA VAL A 420 10.03 27.74 24.97
C VAL A 420 10.50 26.82 23.86
N ALA A 421 10.77 27.36 22.69
CA ALA A 421 11.29 26.63 21.53
C ALA A 421 12.73 26.16 21.80
N SER A 422 13.09 24.99 21.30
CA SER A 422 14.46 24.48 21.34
C SER A 422 15.37 25.33 20.45
N GLN A 423 16.51 25.73 20.96
CA GLN A 423 17.47 26.57 20.25
C GLN A 423 18.13 25.79 19.10
N GLY A 424 18.37 26.45 17.98
CA GLY A 424 19.10 25.87 16.84
C GLY A 424 18.34 24.79 16.06
N LEU A 425 17.04 24.56 16.35
CA LEU A 425 16.25 23.57 15.64
C LEU A 425 15.85 24.04 14.24
N TYR A 426 15.64 25.33 14.05
CA TYR A 426 15.27 25.97 12.78
C TYR A 426 16.23 27.10 12.46
N PRO A 427 16.52 27.38 11.17
CA PRO A 427 16.10 26.60 10.00
C PRO A 427 16.80 25.26 9.93
N ARG A 428 16.14 24.25 9.37
CA ARG A 428 16.68 22.89 9.29
C ARG A 428 16.74 22.41 7.84
N PHE A 429 17.93 22.04 7.39
CA PHE A 429 18.16 21.48 6.07
C PHE A 429 18.39 19.96 6.16
N ARG A 430 17.69 19.22 5.33
CA ARG A 430 17.87 17.76 5.14
C ARG A 430 17.96 17.46 3.67
N TRP A 431 18.81 16.54 3.32
CA TRP A 431 18.90 16.05 1.94
C TRP A 431 19.20 14.55 1.91
N SER A 432 18.86 13.92 0.81
CA SER A 432 19.17 12.52 0.55
C SER A 432 19.33 12.28 -0.94
N VAL A 433 20.17 11.29 -1.29
CA VAL A 433 20.24 10.74 -2.64
C VAL A 433 19.95 9.26 -2.51
N LYS A 434 18.93 8.78 -3.21
CA LYS A 434 18.47 7.40 -3.14
C LYS A 434 18.25 6.87 -4.56
N PRO A 435 18.47 5.56 -4.83
CA PRO A 435 17.96 4.95 -6.04
C PRO A 435 16.42 4.98 -6.01
N TYR A 436 15.80 5.16 -7.17
CA TYR A 436 14.37 4.95 -7.33
C TYR A 436 14.10 3.83 -8.33
N LEU A 437 12.96 3.17 -8.15
CA LEU A 437 12.42 2.16 -9.03
C LEU A 437 10.95 2.48 -9.25
N ASP A 438 10.60 2.89 -10.46
CA ASP A 438 9.22 3.02 -10.88
C ASP A 438 8.83 1.75 -11.65
N LEU A 439 7.69 1.16 -11.30
CA LEU A 439 7.17 -0.05 -11.91
C LEU A 439 5.82 0.25 -12.55
N GLY A 440 5.69 -0.03 -13.84
CA GLY A 440 4.40 -0.15 -14.52
C GLY A 440 3.96 -1.61 -14.45
N ILE A 441 3.00 -1.91 -13.57
CA ILE A 441 2.48 -3.27 -13.38
C ILE A 441 1.13 -3.36 -14.10
N PHE A 442 0.94 -4.43 -14.90
CA PHE A 442 -0.28 -4.68 -15.66
C PHE A 442 -0.58 -3.64 -16.76
N SER A 443 0.48 -3.11 -17.39
CA SER A 443 0.29 -2.34 -18.62
C SER A 443 -0.39 -3.19 -19.70
N ALA A 444 -1.35 -2.61 -20.41
CA ALA A 444 -2.07 -3.30 -21.49
C ALA A 444 -1.15 -3.84 -22.59
N GLU A 445 -0.04 -3.16 -22.81
CA GLU A 445 0.82 -3.40 -23.96
C GLU A 445 2.09 -4.19 -23.62
N ASP A 446 2.70 -3.92 -22.47
CA ASP A 446 4.03 -4.43 -22.12
C ASP A 446 4.03 -5.30 -20.85
N GLY A 447 2.88 -5.47 -20.18
CA GLY A 447 2.73 -6.27 -18.96
C GLY A 447 3.43 -5.65 -17.76
N LEU A 448 4.74 -5.83 -17.62
CA LEU A 448 5.57 -5.24 -16.58
C LEU A 448 6.64 -4.37 -17.23
N THR A 449 6.66 -3.11 -16.86
CA THR A 449 7.70 -2.15 -17.26
C THR A 449 8.41 -1.59 -16.02
N HIS A 450 9.63 -1.12 -16.18
CA HIS A 450 10.42 -0.57 -15.09
C HIS A 450 11.25 0.63 -15.52
N GLU A 451 11.52 1.51 -14.56
CA GLU A 451 12.50 2.60 -14.68
C GLU A 451 13.34 2.67 -13.42
N VAL A 452 14.64 2.66 -13.57
CA VAL A 452 15.61 2.76 -12.48
C VAL A 452 16.44 4.03 -12.67
N GLY A 453 16.68 4.73 -11.56
CA GLY A 453 17.50 5.93 -11.57
C GLY A 453 17.90 6.37 -10.18
N ALA A 454 18.34 7.61 -10.08
CA ALA A 454 18.69 8.27 -8.83
C ALA A 454 17.79 9.49 -8.58
N GLU A 455 17.29 9.63 -7.37
CA GLU A 455 16.56 10.81 -6.90
C GLU A 455 17.36 11.52 -5.81
N ALA A 456 17.68 12.80 -6.04
CA ALA A 456 18.15 13.71 -5.02
C ALA A 456 16.95 14.51 -4.49
N ARG A 457 16.69 14.43 -3.18
CA ARG A 457 15.61 15.17 -2.52
C ARG A 457 16.18 16.04 -1.41
N ALA A 458 15.71 17.28 -1.35
CA ALA A 458 16.05 18.20 -0.29
C ALA A 458 14.79 18.78 0.37
N SER A 459 14.87 19.03 1.66
CA SER A 459 13.83 19.68 2.45
C SER A 459 14.46 20.73 3.34
N TYR A 460 13.92 21.94 3.31
CA TYR A 460 14.35 23.07 4.12
C TYR A 460 13.18 23.58 4.94
N GLU A 461 13.23 23.28 6.23
CA GLU A 461 12.24 23.72 7.21
C GLU A 461 12.67 25.10 7.73
N LEU A 462 12.04 26.17 7.22
CA LEU A 462 12.39 27.55 7.56
C LEU A 462 12.00 27.89 9.01
N MET A 463 10.83 27.44 9.42
CA MET A 463 10.25 27.60 10.77
C MET A 463 9.21 26.47 10.98
N PRO A 464 8.69 26.27 12.20
CA PRO A 464 7.62 25.29 12.42
C PRO A 464 6.46 25.47 11.43
N GLY A 465 6.16 24.43 10.69
CA GLY A 465 5.08 24.42 9.71
C GLY A 465 5.41 24.95 8.33
N LEU A 466 6.53 25.66 8.10
CA LEU A 466 6.89 26.23 6.80
C LEU A 466 8.05 25.45 6.18
N ILE A 467 7.77 24.66 5.14
CA ILE A 467 8.69 23.67 4.58
C ILE A 467 8.80 23.85 3.07
N ALA A 468 10.01 24.11 2.59
CA ALA A 468 10.33 24.02 1.18
C ALA A 468 10.87 22.62 0.85
N THR A 469 10.36 21.99 -0.21
CA THR A 469 10.78 20.65 -0.65
C THR A 469 11.10 20.68 -2.14
N GLY A 470 12.19 20.05 -2.53
CA GLY A 470 12.55 19.86 -3.93
C GLY A 470 13.09 18.46 -4.19
N ALA A 471 12.84 17.93 -5.37
CA ALA A 471 13.38 16.68 -5.85
C ALA A 471 13.94 16.84 -7.27
N LEU A 472 15.04 16.16 -7.54
CA LEU A 472 15.66 16.07 -8.86
C LEU A 472 15.85 14.58 -9.16
N ARG A 473 15.37 14.09 -10.30
CA ARG A 473 15.53 12.72 -10.75
C ARG A 473 16.39 12.64 -12.00
N GLN A 474 17.24 11.63 -12.03
CA GLN A 474 18.00 11.23 -13.20
C GLN A 474 17.75 9.75 -13.48
N ARG A 475 17.19 9.46 -14.65
CA ARG A 475 17.04 8.09 -15.16
C ARG A 475 18.40 7.51 -15.50
N ALA A 476 18.61 6.23 -15.14
CA ALA A 476 19.78 5.45 -15.52
C ALA A 476 19.44 4.46 -16.65
N PHE A 477 18.42 3.64 -16.45
CA PHE A 477 17.93 2.67 -17.44
C PHE A 477 16.50 2.25 -17.14
N GLY A 478 15.86 1.55 -18.08
CA GLY A 478 14.53 0.99 -17.95
C GLY A 478 13.87 0.85 -19.31
N ASP A 479 12.71 0.19 -19.33
CA ASP A 479 11.89 -0.03 -20.52
C ASP A 479 10.62 0.84 -20.54
N ILE A 480 10.31 1.54 -19.44
CA ILE A 480 9.26 2.55 -19.48
C ILE A 480 9.63 3.61 -20.51
N GLY A 481 8.76 3.79 -21.51
CA GLY A 481 9.00 4.71 -22.61
C GLY A 481 9.97 4.22 -23.71
N GLN A 482 10.37 2.95 -23.74
CA GLN A 482 11.23 2.42 -24.82
C GLN A 482 10.59 2.49 -26.23
N ARG A 483 9.28 2.55 -26.32
CA ARG A 483 8.57 2.83 -27.57
C ARG A 483 8.48 4.32 -27.90
N GLY A 484 9.24 5.14 -27.18
CA GLY A 484 9.18 6.60 -27.24
C GLY A 484 8.11 7.17 -26.32
N PRO A 485 8.25 8.45 -25.89
CA PRO A 485 7.15 9.17 -25.28
C PRO A 485 6.01 9.27 -26.31
N GLY A 486 4.80 8.89 -25.92
CA GLY A 486 3.67 8.94 -26.81
C GLY A 486 2.36 8.56 -26.12
N ILE A 487 1.26 8.97 -26.69
CA ILE A 487 -0.07 8.53 -26.29
C ILE A 487 -0.58 7.50 -27.29
N PRO A 488 -1.37 6.50 -26.84
CA PRO A 488 -1.99 5.54 -27.74
C PRO A 488 -2.91 6.25 -28.74
N GLY A 489 -2.65 6.06 -30.02
CA GLY A 489 -3.55 6.44 -31.10
C GLY A 489 -4.56 5.35 -31.39
N GLN A 490 -5.44 5.62 -32.36
CA GLN A 490 -6.27 4.55 -32.93
C GLN A 490 -5.36 3.53 -33.62
N ARG A 491 -5.60 2.23 -33.39
CA ARG A 491 -4.84 1.09 -33.95
C ARG A 491 -3.40 0.88 -33.43
N GLY A 492 -3.07 1.32 -32.19
CA GLY A 492 -1.76 1.09 -31.61
C GLY A 492 -0.64 1.99 -32.14
N GLU A 493 -0.97 3.03 -32.87
CA GLU A 493 -0.06 4.12 -33.20
C GLU A 493 0.19 4.97 -31.96
N TYR A 494 1.45 5.45 -31.83
CA TYR A 494 1.86 6.34 -30.75
C TYR A 494 2.15 7.72 -31.32
N TYR A 495 1.56 8.74 -30.75
CA TYR A 495 1.88 10.13 -31.07
C TYR A 495 3.08 10.58 -30.24
N SER A 496 4.10 11.09 -30.91
CA SER A 496 5.27 11.68 -30.29
C SER A 496 4.92 13.01 -29.56
N PRO A 497 5.79 13.53 -28.68
CA PRO A 497 5.61 14.86 -28.11
C PRO A 497 5.42 15.97 -29.15
N ASP A 498 6.20 15.94 -30.22
CA ASP A 498 6.12 16.94 -31.30
C ASP A 498 4.78 16.87 -32.04
N GLU A 499 4.26 15.66 -32.29
CA GLU A 499 2.93 15.46 -32.88
C GLU A 499 1.82 15.92 -31.94
N TYR A 500 1.96 15.62 -30.64
CA TYR A 500 1.02 16.07 -29.62
C TYR A 500 0.97 17.60 -29.55
N GLU A 501 2.13 18.27 -29.58
CA GLU A 501 2.22 19.71 -29.54
C GLU A 501 1.67 20.39 -30.78
N SER A 502 1.86 19.78 -31.95
CA SER A 502 1.36 20.32 -33.24
C SER A 502 -0.13 20.05 -33.48
N ASN A 503 -0.77 19.17 -32.69
CA ASN A 503 -2.16 18.78 -32.89
C ASN A 503 -3.01 18.92 -31.61
N PRO A 504 -3.69 20.06 -31.41
CA PRO A 504 -4.52 20.31 -30.23
C PRO A 504 -5.64 19.26 -30.01
N ALA A 505 -6.06 18.54 -31.07
CA ALA A 505 -7.08 17.49 -30.95
C ALA A 505 -6.59 16.29 -30.09
N LEU A 506 -5.25 16.15 -29.92
CA LEU A 506 -4.68 15.11 -29.07
C LEU A 506 -4.71 15.47 -27.57
N GLU A 507 -5.04 16.70 -27.20
CA GLU A 507 -5.20 17.11 -25.79
C GLU A 507 -6.46 16.53 -25.14
N THR A 508 -7.38 16.02 -25.94
CA THR A 508 -8.57 15.30 -25.47
C THR A 508 -8.59 13.87 -25.98
N THR A 509 -9.36 13.02 -25.33
CA THR A 509 -9.71 11.69 -25.85
C THR A 509 -10.63 11.85 -27.06
N PRO A 510 -10.86 10.82 -27.90
CA PRO A 510 -11.84 10.87 -28.98
C PRO A 510 -13.25 11.24 -28.51
N GLN A 511 -13.59 10.99 -27.24
CA GLN A 511 -14.87 11.35 -26.62
C GLN A 511 -14.89 12.77 -26.03
N GLY A 512 -13.79 13.53 -26.18
CA GLY A 512 -13.71 14.92 -25.73
C GLY A 512 -13.27 15.13 -24.28
N VAL A 513 -12.89 14.07 -23.54
CA VAL A 513 -12.40 14.17 -22.18
C VAL A 513 -10.93 14.68 -22.19
N PRO A 514 -10.57 15.70 -21.39
CA PRO A 514 -9.20 16.16 -21.31
C PRO A 514 -8.23 15.05 -20.87
N ARG A 515 -7.10 14.93 -21.57
CA ARG A 515 -6.04 13.99 -21.19
C ARG A 515 -5.25 14.53 -20.01
N VAL A 516 -5.49 13.97 -18.85
CA VAL A 516 -4.88 14.40 -17.59
C VAL A 516 -3.95 13.35 -16.99
N ARG A 517 -4.11 12.08 -17.40
CA ARG A 517 -3.28 10.93 -16.99
C ARG A 517 -2.99 9.94 -18.13
N SER A 518 -3.83 9.85 -19.14
CA SER A 518 -3.60 8.93 -20.28
C SER A 518 -2.35 9.29 -21.07
N ASP A 519 -1.89 10.53 -20.97
CA ASP A 519 -0.62 11.01 -21.54
C ASP A 519 0.59 10.93 -20.58
N THR A 520 0.48 10.17 -19.49
CA THR A 520 1.57 9.99 -18.50
C THR A 520 2.88 9.51 -19.14
N ARG A 521 2.80 8.78 -20.26
CA ARG A 521 4.00 8.36 -21.01
C ARG A 521 4.82 9.51 -21.56
N MET A 522 4.24 10.68 -21.81
CA MET A 522 4.95 11.88 -22.20
C MET A 522 5.91 12.38 -21.12
N TYR A 523 5.59 12.08 -19.85
CA TYR A 523 6.41 12.42 -18.68
C TYR A 523 7.39 11.31 -18.27
N THR A 524 7.48 10.21 -19.03
CA THR A 524 8.34 9.06 -18.70
C THR A 524 9.39 8.85 -19.77
N GLY A 525 10.49 8.19 -19.42
CA GLY A 525 11.53 7.86 -20.38
C GLY A 525 12.50 9.00 -20.68
N ASN A 526 12.37 10.17 -20.06
CA ASN A 526 13.29 11.29 -20.24
C ASN A 526 14.70 10.91 -19.80
N SER A 527 15.68 11.13 -20.69
CA SER A 527 17.11 10.92 -20.39
C SER A 527 17.75 12.10 -19.65
N SER A 528 17.12 13.27 -19.70
CA SER A 528 17.56 14.49 -19.01
C SER A 528 17.08 14.47 -17.54
N PRO A 529 17.77 15.19 -16.64
CA PRO A 529 17.29 15.39 -15.28
C PRO A 529 15.94 16.11 -15.27
N VAL A 530 15.00 15.64 -14.43
CA VAL A 530 13.66 16.21 -14.28
C VAL A 530 13.41 16.63 -12.82
N ILE A 531 12.54 17.62 -12.62
CA ILE A 531 12.11 18.10 -11.29
C ILE A 531 10.70 17.58 -11.01
N PRO A 532 10.54 16.40 -10.38
CA PRO A 532 9.21 15.85 -10.10
C PRO A 532 8.41 16.66 -9.08
N GLU A 533 9.08 17.40 -8.21
CA GLU A 533 8.47 18.21 -7.16
C GLU A 533 9.35 19.40 -6.79
N LEU A 534 8.74 20.58 -6.64
CA LEU A 534 9.36 21.76 -6.04
C LEU A 534 8.27 22.61 -5.39
N THR A 535 8.14 22.54 -4.07
CA THR A 535 7.00 23.08 -3.33
C THR A 535 7.42 23.88 -2.11
N LEU A 536 6.59 24.85 -1.74
CA LEU A 536 6.56 25.47 -0.42
C LEU A 536 5.22 25.16 0.23
N ALA A 537 5.26 24.47 1.35
CA ALA A 537 4.09 24.07 2.12
C ALA A 537 4.05 24.77 3.48
N TRP A 538 2.87 25.26 3.85
CA TRP A 538 2.60 25.84 5.17
C TRP A 538 1.54 25.02 5.87
N TYR A 539 1.91 24.46 7.01
CA TYR A 539 1.07 23.70 7.92
C TYR A 539 0.74 24.52 9.15
N ALA A 540 -0.51 24.54 9.57
CA ALA A 540 -0.93 25.24 10.75
C ALA A 540 -2.06 24.50 11.49
N LYS A 541 -2.16 24.75 12.79
CA LYS A 541 -3.24 24.26 13.64
C LYS A 541 -3.96 25.43 14.27
N PRO A 542 -5.02 25.97 13.64
CA PRO A 542 -5.72 27.16 14.13
C PRO A 542 -6.58 26.91 15.38
N SER A 543 -6.98 25.67 15.64
CA SER A 543 -7.70 25.28 16.86
C SER A 543 -7.39 23.85 17.28
N ASP A 544 -7.92 23.41 18.43
CA ASP A 544 -7.55 22.12 19.04
C ASP A 544 -7.79 20.89 18.13
N ALA A 545 -8.78 20.93 17.26
CA ALA A 545 -9.14 19.82 16.38
C ALA A 545 -9.07 20.16 14.88
N ILE A 546 -8.67 21.38 14.50
CA ILE A 546 -8.60 21.82 13.10
C ILE A 546 -7.15 21.99 12.68
N TYR A 547 -6.83 21.39 11.56
CA TYR A 547 -5.53 21.46 10.89
C TYR A 547 -5.69 22.07 9.51
N THR A 548 -4.71 22.82 9.04
CA THR A 548 -4.72 23.44 7.72
C THR A 548 -3.38 23.30 7.02
N ARG A 549 -3.42 23.23 5.69
CA ARG A 549 -2.25 23.20 4.83
C ARG A 549 -2.48 24.06 3.59
N VAL A 550 -1.47 24.80 3.19
CA VAL A 550 -1.39 25.44 1.88
C VAL A 550 -0.07 25.06 1.25
N THR A 551 -0.10 24.56 0.03
CA THR A 551 1.09 24.17 -0.73
C THR A 551 1.08 24.88 -2.08
N VAL A 552 2.21 25.46 -2.49
CA VAL A 552 2.37 26.13 -3.78
C VAL A 552 3.64 25.65 -4.47
N GLY A 553 3.59 25.53 -5.78
CA GLY A 553 4.74 25.18 -6.62
C GLY A 553 4.46 24.07 -7.62
N LEU A 554 5.51 23.33 -8.00
CA LEU A 554 5.42 22.13 -8.83
C LEU A 554 5.00 20.96 -7.94
N LEU A 555 3.68 20.69 -7.90
CA LEU A 555 3.08 19.76 -6.93
C LEU A 555 3.42 18.31 -7.24
N GLU A 556 3.48 17.98 -8.54
CA GLU A 556 3.80 16.66 -9.07
C GLU A 556 4.43 16.76 -10.47
N ARG A 557 4.76 15.61 -11.09
CA ARG A 557 5.36 15.57 -12.43
C ARG A 557 4.53 16.31 -13.49
N ALA A 558 3.18 16.14 -13.44
CA ALA A 558 2.28 16.65 -14.48
C ALA A 558 1.57 17.96 -14.12
N TYR A 559 1.57 18.37 -12.84
CA TYR A 559 0.82 19.56 -12.41
C TYR A 559 1.60 20.42 -11.42
N GLY A 560 1.49 21.73 -11.63
CA GLY A 560 1.92 22.75 -10.67
C GLY A 560 0.78 23.72 -10.37
N GLY A 561 0.83 24.41 -9.24
CA GLY A 561 -0.19 25.35 -8.83
C GLY A 561 -0.29 25.52 -7.31
N VAL A 562 -1.50 25.69 -6.82
CA VAL A 562 -1.81 25.90 -5.40
C VAL A 562 -2.80 24.85 -4.92
N SER A 563 -2.52 24.27 -3.74
CA SER A 563 -3.40 23.34 -3.02
C SER A 563 -3.65 23.87 -1.62
N ALA A 564 -4.89 23.93 -1.20
CA ALA A 564 -5.28 24.29 0.17
C ALA A 564 -6.16 23.17 0.76
N GLU A 565 -5.91 22.83 2.02
CA GLU A 565 -6.62 21.76 2.73
C GLU A 565 -6.93 22.17 4.16
N ALA A 566 -8.11 21.78 4.64
CA ALA A 566 -8.51 21.87 6.02
C ALA A 566 -9.02 20.49 6.49
N LEU A 567 -8.63 20.10 7.70
CA LEU A 567 -9.01 18.83 8.32
C LEU A 567 -9.52 19.10 9.72
N TRP A 568 -10.72 18.62 10.03
CA TRP A 568 -11.23 18.48 11.39
C TRP A 568 -11.02 17.02 11.84
N LYS A 569 -10.21 16.81 12.87
CA LYS A 569 -9.90 15.47 13.40
C LYS A 569 -9.55 15.58 14.89
N PRO A 570 -10.52 15.43 15.80
CA PRO A 570 -10.24 15.35 17.23
C PRO A 570 -9.39 14.12 17.58
N ALA A 571 -8.49 14.27 18.55
CA ALA A 571 -7.56 13.20 18.94
C ALA A 571 -8.27 11.95 19.46
N ASN A 572 -9.40 12.10 20.13
CA ASN A 572 -10.20 11.02 20.71
C ASN A 572 -11.31 10.48 19.80
N SER A 573 -11.36 10.90 18.53
CA SER A 573 -12.41 10.49 17.60
C SER A 573 -11.85 9.57 16.51
N PRO A 574 -12.50 8.46 16.18
CA PRO A 574 -12.16 7.68 15.00
C PRO A 574 -12.60 8.36 13.70
N LEU A 575 -13.43 9.43 13.81
CA LEU A 575 -14.00 10.14 12.69
C LEU A 575 -13.20 11.42 12.39
N GLY A 576 -12.98 11.70 11.11
CA GLY A 576 -12.41 12.95 10.61
C GLY A 576 -13.14 13.46 9.37
N PHE A 577 -13.12 14.77 9.14
CA PHE A 577 -13.66 15.41 7.95
C PHE A 577 -12.64 16.37 7.36
N GLY A 578 -12.43 16.27 6.05
CA GLY A 578 -11.50 17.11 5.29
C GLY A 578 -12.19 17.85 4.16
N ALA A 579 -11.57 18.94 3.74
CA ALA A 579 -11.90 19.63 2.50
C ALA A 579 -10.60 20.09 1.84
N GLU A 580 -10.45 19.82 0.54
CA GLU A 580 -9.30 20.21 -0.27
C GLU A 580 -9.76 20.96 -1.51
N ILE A 581 -9.06 22.02 -1.87
CA ILE A 581 -9.23 22.74 -3.14
C ILE A 581 -7.86 22.93 -3.80
N ASN A 582 -7.79 22.69 -5.10
CA ASN A 582 -6.57 22.85 -5.88
C ASN A 582 -6.86 23.70 -7.12
N ARG A 583 -6.00 24.68 -7.41
CA ARG A 583 -5.95 25.37 -8.69
C ARG A 583 -4.64 25.00 -9.35
N VAL A 584 -4.69 24.21 -10.41
CA VAL A 584 -3.50 23.63 -11.04
C VAL A 584 -3.49 23.82 -12.53
N ARG A 585 -2.28 23.93 -13.07
CA ARG A 585 -1.99 23.99 -14.49
C ARG A 585 -1.08 22.82 -14.87
N LYS A 586 -1.29 22.25 -16.05
CA LYS A 586 -0.52 21.13 -16.57
C LYS A 586 0.90 21.62 -16.91
N ARG A 587 1.90 20.85 -16.47
CA ARG A 587 3.31 21.15 -16.76
C ARG A 587 3.70 20.65 -18.13
N ASP A 588 4.77 21.23 -18.69
CA ASP A 588 5.34 20.70 -19.90
C ASP A 588 6.03 19.34 -19.68
N PHE A 589 6.21 18.59 -20.76
CA PHE A 589 6.71 17.21 -20.72
C PHE A 589 8.18 17.11 -20.32
N ASP A 590 8.94 18.20 -20.44
CA ASP A 590 10.32 18.29 -19.93
C ASP A 590 10.41 18.26 -18.39
N GLN A 591 9.26 18.49 -17.70
CA GLN A 591 9.13 18.55 -16.26
C GLN A 591 10.06 19.58 -15.58
N LEU A 592 10.37 20.67 -16.25
CA LEU A 592 11.10 21.81 -15.70
C LEU A 592 10.13 22.89 -15.20
N PHE A 593 10.18 24.11 -15.74
CA PHE A 593 9.41 25.23 -15.20
C PHE A 593 8.27 25.70 -16.11
N ASP A 594 8.17 25.16 -17.31
CA ASP A 594 7.17 25.56 -18.28
C ASP A 594 5.85 24.82 -18.08
N PHE A 595 4.77 25.46 -18.55
CA PHE A 595 3.40 24.99 -18.37
C PHE A 595 2.66 24.99 -19.71
N ARG A 596 1.82 23.99 -19.92
CA ARG A 596 0.85 23.86 -21.00
C ARG A 596 -0.42 24.66 -20.70
N ASP A 597 -1.35 24.71 -21.66
CA ASP A 597 -2.54 25.56 -21.53
C ASP A 597 -3.65 24.98 -20.63
N TYR A 598 -3.64 23.66 -20.39
CA TYR A 598 -4.68 23.04 -19.57
C TYR A 598 -4.59 23.47 -18.11
N GLU A 599 -5.66 24.06 -17.61
CA GLU A 599 -5.80 24.55 -16.24
C GLU A 599 -7.15 24.15 -15.67
N VAL A 600 -7.17 23.67 -14.43
CA VAL A 600 -8.37 23.19 -13.77
C VAL A 600 -8.38 23.52 -12.28
N THR A 601 -9.60 23.74 -11.75
CA THR A 601 -9.83 23.77 -10.30
C THR A 601 -10.45 22.43 -9.88
N THR A 602 -9.81 21.71 -8.97
CA THR A 602 -10.34 20.49 -8.38
C THR A 602 -10.63 20.71 -6.89
N GLY A 603 -11.48 19.90 -6.31
CA GLY A 603 -11.74 19.99 -4.87
C GLY A 603 -12.59 18.82 -4.39
N HIS A 604 -12.31 18.37 -3.17
CA HIS A 604 -12.99 17.23 -2.56
C HIS A 604 -13.35 17.51 -1.12
N VAL A 605 -14.52 17.05 -0.72
CA VAL A 605 -14.87 16.89 0.70
C VAL A 605 -14.65 15.43 1.04
N SER A 606 -13.96 15.19 2.15
CA SER A 606 -13.51 13.86 2.56
C SER A 606 -14.06 13.50 3.92
N ALA A 607 -14.51 12.26 4.10
CA ALA A 607 -14.86 11.67 5.38
C ALA A 607 -13.93 10.48 5.64
N TYR A 608 -13.36 10.43 6.84
CA TYR A 608 -12.43 9.38 7.27
C TYR A 608 -13.01 8.67 8.49
N TYR A 609 -12.90 7.35 8.51
CA TYR A 609 -13.29 6.55 9.68
C TYR A 609 -12.24 5.47 9.95
N GLU A 610 -11.73 5.45 11.18
CA GLU A 610 -10.76 4.47 11.67
C GLU A 610 -11.48 3.38 12.45
N PHE A 611 -11.42 2.16 11.92
CA PHE A 611 -11.91 0.98 12.63
C PHE A 611 -10.78 0.39 13.49
N THR A 612 -11.13 -0.53 14.36
CA THR A 612 -10.13 -1.34 15.08
C THR A 612 -9.37 -2.28 14.13
N GLN A 613 -8.23 -2.80 14.57
CA GLN A 613 -7.35 -3.71 13.82
C GLN A 613 -6.69 -3.07 12.57
N GLY A 614 -6.48 -1.75 12.60
CA GLY A 614 -5.79 -1.00 11.57
C GLY A 614 -6.59 -0.74 10.31
N PHE A 615 -7.91 -0.98 10.28
CA PHE A 615 -8.73 -0.66 9.12
C PHE A 615 -9.13 0.80 9.10
N THR A 616 -9.09 1.39 7.91
CA THR A 616 -9.58 2.75 7.64
C THR A 616 -10.48 2.76 6.42
N ALA A 617 -11.54 3.56 6.47
CA ALA A 617 -12.37 3.89 5.33
C ALA A 617 -12.27 5.38 5.05
N GLN A 618 -12.18 5.75 3.78
CA GLN A 618 -12.21 7.12 3.30
C GLN A 618 -13.22 7.24 2.17
N LEU A 619 -14.04 8.27 2.22
CA LEU A 619 -14.93 8.69 1.15
C LEU A 619 -14.56 10.11 0.72
N ASP A 620 -14.23 10.28 -0.54
CA ASP A 620 -13.98 11.59 -1.15
C ASP A 620 -15.08 11.88 -2.18
N VAL A 621 -15.67 13.07 -2.11
CA VAL A 621 -16.68 13.52 -3.08
C VAL A 621 -16.25 14.87 -3.62
N GLY A 622 -16.22 15.03 -4.94
CA GLY A 622 -15.82 16.30 -5.53
C GLY A 622 -15.47 16.24 -7.02
N GLN A 623 -14.77 17.26 -7.47
CA GLN A 623 -14.35 17.46 -8.85
C GLN A 623 -12.91 16.98 -9.06
N TYR A 624 -12.72 16.19 -10.11
CA TYR A 624 -11.45 15.58 -10.50
C TYR A 624 -10.72 16.40 -11.58
N LEU A 625 -9.54 15.92 -12.01
CA LEU A 625 -8.64 16.63 -12.93
C LEU A 625 -9.22 16.82 -14.33
N ALA A 626 -10.00 15.87 -14.83
CA ALA A 626 -10.64 15.99 -16.15
C ALA A 626 -11.87 16.93 -16.14
N GLY A 627 -12.21 17.49 -14.97
CA GLY A 627 -13.38 18.34 -14.76
C GLY A 627 -14.63 17.59 -14.35
N ASP A 628 -14.57 16.28 -14.35
CA ASP A 628 -15.61 15.35 -13.94
C ASP A 628 -15.90 15.40 -12.44
N VAL A 629 -17.12 15.07 -12.03
CA VAL A 629 -17.57 15.09 -10.64
C VAL A 629 -17.99 13.69 -10.19
N GLY A 630 -17.58 13.29 -9.00
CA GLY A 630 -17.89 11.95 -8.53
C GLY A 630 -17.42 11.66 -7.11
N ALA A 631 -17.26 10.37 -6.82
CA ALA A 631 -16.84 9.89 -5.51
C ALA A 631 -15.78 8.80 -5.62
N THR A 632 -14.83 8.83 -4.67
CA THR A 632 -13.85 7.76 -4.44
C THR A 632 -14.10 7.16 -3.06
N VAL A 633 -14.20 5.83 -3.01
CA VAL A 633 -14.17 5.06 -1.75
C VAL A 633 -12.81 4.38 -1.66
N THR A 634 -12.14 4.53 -0.52
CA THR A 634 -10.88 3.84 -0.22
C THR A 634 -11.04 3.05 1.07
N LEU A 635 -10.63 1.78 1.03
CA LEU A 635 -10.52 0.92 2.21
C LEU A 635 -9.05 0.52 2.34
N ALA A 636 -8.48 0.73 3.51
CA ALA A 636 -7.09 0.40 3.77
C ALA A 636 -6.93 -0.34 5.10
N ARG A 637 -5.86 -1.11 5.22
CA ARG A 637 -5.44 -1.77 6.45
C ARG A 637 -3.98 -1.45 6.71
N GLU A 638 -3.69 -0.96 7.90
CA GLU A 638 -2.34 -0.79 8.43
C GLU A 638 -2.05 -1.85 9.49
N PHE A 639 -0.88 -2.47 9.40
CA PHE A 639 -0.41 -3.44 10.38
C PHE A 639 0.49 -2.76 11.41
N ALA A 640 0.56 -3.31 12.62
CA ALA A 640 1.33 -2.75 13.74
C ALA A 640 2.83 -2.52 13.45
N ASN A 641 3.37 -3.12 12.41
CA ASN A 641 4.75 -2.91 11.94
C ASN A 641 4.86 -1.86 10.83
N GLY A 642 3.76 -1.19 10.47
CA GLY A 642 3.70 -0.11 9.51
C GLY A 642 3.45 -0.52 8.05
N TRP A 643 3.25 -1.82 7.72
CA TRP A 643 2.75 -2.20 6.42
C TRP A 643 1.35 -1.65 6.20
N GLN A 644 1.10 -1.14 5.00
CA GLN A 644 -0.23 -0.69 4.61
C GLN A 644 -0.62 -1.31 3.27
N ILE A 645 -1.86 -1.74 3.18
CA ILE A 645 -2.48 -2.17 1.94
C ILE A 645 -3.87 -1.53 1.84
N GLY A 646 -4.20 -1.03 0.67
CA GLY A 646 -5.50 -0.40 0.43
C GLY A 646 -6.03 -0.73 -0.94
N ALA A 647 -7.34 -0.59 -1.11
CA ALA A 647 -8.02 -0.65 -2.38
C ALA A 647 -8.94 0.56 -2.50
N TYR A 648 -9.08 1.09 -3.71
CA TYR A 648 -9.99 2.19 -3.97
C TYR A 648 -10.81 1.95 -5.23
N ALA A 649 -11.97 2.58 -5.29
CA ALA A 649 -12.83 2.65 -6.46
C ALA A 649 -13.38 4.07 -6.60
N THR A 650 -13.33 4.62 -7.83
CA THR A 650 -13.80 5.96 -8.16
C THR A 650 -14.84 5.89 -9.26
N LYS A 651 -16.02 6.45 -9.01
CA LYS A 651 -17.09 6.62 -10.00
C LYS A 651 -17.39 8.09 -10.16
N THR A 652 -17.48 8.54 -11.41
CA THR A 652 -17.81 9.93 -11.77
C THR A 652 -19.06 10.00 -12.68
N ASP A 653 -19.43 11.18 -13.06
CA ASP A 653 -20.53 11.50 -13.96
C ASP A 653 -20.23 11.23 -15.43
N LEU A 654 -18.99 10.87 -15.79
CA LEU A 654 -18.64 10.43 -17.13
C LEU A 654 -19.39 9.13 -17.48
N SER A 655 -19.89 9.06 -18.73
CA SER A 655 -20.45 7.84 -19.28
C SER A 655 -19.38 6.74 -19.40
N ALA A 656 -19.80 5.49 -19.58
CA ALA A 656 -18.87 4.37 -19.77
C ALA A 656 -17.96 4.58 -21.00
N GLU A 657 -18.50 5.13 -22.05
CA GLU A 657 -17.78 5.44 -23.30
C GLU A 657 -16.73 6.55 -23.11
N GLU A 658 -17.06 7.60 -22.36
CA GLU A 658 -16.13 8.71 -22.03
C GLU A 658 -15.06 8.27 -21.03
N PHE A 659 -15.43 7.46 -20.05
CA PHE A 659 -14.51 6.96 -19.02
C PHE A 659 -13.53 5.93 -19.60
N GLY A 660 -13.95 5.19 -20.60
CA GLY A 660 -13.26 4.06 -21.20
C GLY A 660 -13.56 2.74 -20.47
N GLU A 661 -12.78 1.69 -20.73
CA GLU A 661 -13.00 0.35 -20.16
C GLU A 661 -13.41 0.37 -18.68
N GLY A 662 -14.60 -0.17 -18.36
CA GLY A 662 -15.07 -0.45 -17.01
C GLY A 662 -15.71 0.73 -16.29
N SER A 663 -16.10 1.79 -16.94
CA SER A 663 -16.92 2.90 -16.43
C SER A 663 -16.57 3.47 -15.03
N PHE A 664 -15.46 3.03 -14.39
CA PHE A 664 -14.96 3.52 -13.10
C PHE A 664 -13.45 3.20 -12.90
N ASP A 665 -12.73 4.01 -12.12
CA ASP A 665 -11.33 3.74 -11.78
C ASP A 665 -11.23 2.87 -10.53
N LYS A 666 -10.21 2.02 -10.47
CA LYS A 666 -9.94 1.13 -9.35
C LYS A 666 -8.44 0.83 -9.25
N GLY A 667 -7.99 0.60 -8.03
CA GLY A 667 -6.59 0.25 -7.81
C GLY A 667 -6.33 -0.28 -6.41
N VAL A 668 -5.11 -0.81 -6.25
CA VAL A 668 -4.58 -1.32 -4.98
C VAL A 668 -3.32 -0.54 -4.63
N THR A 669 -3.25 -0.06 -3.40
CA THR A 669 -2.07 0.62 -2.85
C THR A 669 -1.34 -0.30 -1.90
N LEU A 670 -0.02 -0.31 -1.97
CA LEU A 670 0.84 -1.07 -1.08
C LEU A 670 1.95 -0.16 -0.56
N SER A 671 2.17 -0.15 0.76
CA SER A 671 3.25 0.59 1.40
C SER A 671 4.00 -0.31 2.37
N ILE A 672 5.30 -0.47 2.13
CA ILE A 672 6.19 -1.37 2.87
C ILE A 672 7.19 -0.53 3.65
N PRO A 673 7.24 -0.62 5.00
CA PRO A 673 8.24 0.07 5.78
C PRO A 673 9.63 -0.53 5.56
N LEU A 674 10.64 0.32 5.32
CA LEU A 674 12.02 -0.14 5.14
C LEU A 674 12.56 -0.84 6.39
N GLY A 675 12.11 -0.44 7.58
CA GLY A 675 12.46 -1.08 8.84
C GLY A 675 12.10 -2.56 8.89
N TRP A 676 11.01 -2.98 8.25
CA TRP A 676 10.62 -4.38 8.14
C TRP A 676 11.66 -5.22 7.38
N ALA A 677 12.23 -4.67 6.31
CA ALA A 677 13.22 -5.35 5.47
C ALA A 677 14.64 -5.29 6.06
N THR A 678 14.99 -4.20 6.79
CA THR A 678 16.35 -3.97 7.29
C THR A 678 16.54 -4.35 8.76
N GLY A 679 15.45 -4.53 9.51
CA GLY A 679 15.46 -4.74 10.97
C GLY A 679 15.80 -3.49 11.79
N GLN A 680 15.98 -2.33 11.15
CA GLN A 680 16.28 -1.07 11.83
C GLN A 680 15.04 -0.19 11.90
N ALA A 681 14.85 0.50 13.02
CA ALA A 681 13.75 1.46 13.14
C ALA A 681 13.92 2.59 12.12
N SER A 682 12.94 2.74 11.24
CA SER A 682 12.89 3.77 10.22
C SER A 682 11.43 4.06 9.86
N ARG A 683 11.10 5.33 9.64
CA ARG A 683 9.81 5.77 9.12
C ARG A 683 9.74 5.76 7.59
N ASP A 684 10.86 5.51 6.92
CA ASP A 684 10.90 5.42 5.46
C ASP A 684 10.08 4.22 4.97
N ARG A 685 9.30 4.43 3.91
CA ARG A 685 8.43 3.44 3.27
C ARG A 685 8.68 3.40 1.77
N VAL A 686 8.49 2.24 1.17
CA VAL A 686 8.37 2.06 -0.28
C VAL A 686 6.90 1.87 -0.57
N SER A 687 6.33 2.76 -1.38
CA SER A 687 4.91 2.70 -1.73
C SER A 687 4.73 2.54 -3.23
N THR A 688 3.76 1.74 -3.61
CA THR A 688 3.36 1.54 -5.01
C THR A 688 1.84 1.56 -5.12
N ASN A 689 1.37 2.00 -6.29
CA ASN A 689 -0.04 1.95 -6.64
C ASN A 689 -0.21 1.08 -7.89
N ILE A 690 -0.92 -0.02 -7.74
CA ILE A 690 -1.21 -0.98 -8.80
C ILE A 690 -2.56 -0.60 -9.40
N ARG A 691 -2.55 -0.07 -10.62
CA ARG A 691 -3.74 0.30 -11.37
C ARG A 691 -3.85 -0.56 -12.62
N SER A 692 -5.06 -0.90 -13.00
CA SER A 692 -5.29 -1.64 -14.24
C SER A 692 -5.01 -0.79 -15.48
N LEU A 693 -5.36 0.49 -15.47
CA LEU A 693 -5.17 1.47 -16.55
C LEU A 693 -4.91 2.86 -15.98
N SER A 694 -4.17 3.69 -16.72
CA SER A 694 -4.13 5.13 -16.48
C SER A 694 -5.33 5.78 -17.14
N ARG A 695 -6.30 6.21 -16.33
CA ARG A 695 -7.54 6.84 -16.81
C ARG A 695 -7.53 8.33 -16.54
N ASP A 696 -8.24 9.06 -17.39
CA ASP A 696 -8.43 10.51 -17.22
C ASP A 696 -9.56 10.80 -16.23
N GLY A 697 -10.70 10.13 -16.37
CA GLY A 697 -11.80 10.22 -15.42
C GLY A 697 -11.43 9.75 -14.01
N GLY A 698 -11.92 10.43 -12.98
CA GLY A 698 -11.70 10.11 -11.58
C GLY A 698 -10.28 10.37 -11.07
N SER A 699 -9.44 11.03 -11.83
CA SER A 699 -8.05 11.28 -11.48
C SER A 699 -7.89 12.51 -10.58
N ARG A 700 -7.16 12.36 -9.46
CA ARG A 700 -6.84 13.46 -8.52
C ARG A 700 -5.44 14.02 -8.76
N VAL A 701 -5.25 15.28 -8.35
CA VAL A 701 -3.90 15.87 -8.19
C VAL A 701 -3.16 15.14 -7.08
N ASN A 702 -1.90 14.78 -7.34
CA ASN A 702 -1.03 14.24 -6.30
C ASN A 702 -0.36 15.40 -5.55
N VAL A 703 -0.72 15.55 -4.28
CA VAL A 703 -0.11 16.55 -3.39
C VAL A 703 0.48 15.85 -2.20
N ASN A 704 1.79 16.02 -2.01
CA ASN A 704 2.48 15.43 -0.86
C ASN A 704 2.08 16.11 0.44
N GLY A 705 2.01 15.33 1.53
CA GLY A 705 1.80 15.84 2.87
C GLY A 705 0.35 16.24 3.18
N ARG A 706 -0.65 15.54 2.63
CA ARG A 706 -2.04 15.68 3.05
C ARG A 706 -2.19 15.47 4.55
N LEU A 707 -3.10 16.24 5.16
CA LEU A 707 -3.18 16.38 6.60
C LEU A 707 -3.59 15.10 7.34
N TYR A 708 -4.51 14.31 6.78
CA TYR A 708 -5.02 13.13 7.46
C TYR A 708 -3.90 12.16 7.85
N ASP A 709 -3.03 11.81 6.92
CA ASP A 709 -1.92 10.89 7.16
C ASP A 709 -0.85 11.46 8.10
N ARG A 710 -0.75 12.80 8.19
CA ARG A 710 0.19 13.49 9.09
C ARG A 710 -0.27 13.54 10.53
N VAL A 711 -1.59 13.48 10.75
CA VAL A 711 -2.22 13.72 12.05
C VAL A 711 -2.63 12.43 12.74
N ARG A 712 -3.19 11.45 12.01
CA ARG A 712 -3.83 10.26 12.57
C ARG A 712 -2.93 9.38 13.43
N GLU A 713 -1.63 9.26 13.10
CA GLU A 713 -0.68 8.36 13.78
C GLU A 713 -0.56 8.60 15.30
N SER A 714 -0.86 9.80 15.76
CA SER A 714 -0.81 10.19 17.18
C SER A 714 -2.20 10.22 17.83
N HIS A 715 -3.27 9.94 17.08
CA HIS A 715 -4.64 9.93 17.56
C HIS A 715 -5.06 8.56 18.07
N THR A 716 -6.27 8.50 18.64
CA THR A 716 -6.71 7.41 19.51
C THR A 716 -6.51 6.02 18.92
N VAL A 717 -6.93 5.77 17.67
CA VAL A 717 -6.91 4.40 17.12
C VAL A 717 -5.48 3.93 16.92
N ASP A 718 -4.68 4.65 16.13
CA ASP A 718 -3.30 4.26 15.80
C ASP A 718 -2.38 4.26 17.04
N LEU A 719 -2.56 5.26 17.92
CA LEU A 719 -1.78 5.36 19.14
C LEU A 719 -2.00 4.15 20.07
N TYR A 720 -3.27 3.76 20.33
CA TYR A 720 -3.57 2.65 21.21
C TYR A 720 -3.31 1.28 20.58
N GLU A 721 -3.45 1.12 19.27
CA GLU A 721 -3.02 -0.10 18.58
C GLU A 721 -1.49 -0.31 18.68
N GLY A 722 -0.72 0.78 18.68
CA GLY A 722 0.73 0.76 18.89
C GLY A 722 1.17 0.69 20.36
N TRP A 723 0.23 0.77 21.34
CA TRP A 723 0.56 0.95 22.76
C TRP A 723 1.35 -0.20 23.38
N GLY A 724 1.22 -1.42 22.84
CA GLY A 724 2.05 -2.57 23.25
C GLY A 724 3.55 -2.34 23.15
N ARG A 725 3.99 -1.29 22.44
CA ARG A 725 5.40 -0.89 22.29
C ARG A 725 5.85 0.26 23.19
N PHE A 726 4.97 0.76 24.07
CA PHE A 726 5.28 1.89 24.97
C PHE A 726 6.54 1.67 25.79
N TRP A 727 6.76 0.45 26.25
CA TRP A 727 7.91 0.09 27.08
C TRP A 727 9.16 -0.39 26.28
N ARG A 728 9.11 -0.38 24.98
CA ARG A 728 10.24 -0.75 24.11
C ARG A 728 11.28 0.35 23.95
#